data_44adb22be5fe5a83f6b5947ac1549b07
#
_entry.id   44adb22be5fe5a83f6b5947ac1549b07
#
_cell.length_a   1.000
_cell.length_b   1.000
_cell.length_c   1.000
_cell.angle_alpha   90.00
_cell.angle_beta   90.00
_cell.angle_gamma   90.00
#
_symmetry.space_group_name_H-M   'P 1'
#
loop_
_entity.id
_entity.type
_entity.pdbx_description
1 polymer ?
#
loop_
_entity_poly.entity_id
_entity_poly.type
_entity_poly.pdbx_seq_one_letter_code
_entity_poly.pdbx_strand_id
1 'polypeptide(L)'
;MRPRPFSAGQQLFAAALADHQAGRLKEAERLYLKVLKADPRHADAQHFLGVLNHQLGNSDVAVTLIRKAIAQNPRAPAFHNNLGMILFAQGKLDEAAAACGRAVAIKPDYAEAHYNLGVALQAQGKLDAAAACYEHALAIKPGYPEAHTNLGIILLEQGVLDAAVDRFERALALKADHAEAHNNLGNALRQKGNWAEAIASYKSALSHAPDYAEAHLNLGTALIEQGRSAEAVAHLERALLHKPNLAEAHCSLGTALKEQGKPDAALAAYERALALKPDYAEARLGMAIALIPVFADDAAQSGAAAEKFLRSLEVLAVPGAFNPEDLGKCAGSNQPFYLAYRPGEVGAALWRYGDLIYPAAAAYWRPHAVGASAQRSRTTRIRLLVVSGHVRQHPVWEIILRGMLDHLDRGRFEIIVYHTGSTSDAETLWARARVDRFVQGPKPMKAWLDEIRRDLPDVIFYPEVGMDPATSALAALRLAPLQIAAWGHPVTTGLPSIDLFLSGELLEGTGAEQHYRERLIRLPGTGVCTRMAAQAAQPWEGPRRARNIVRFALCQQPIKFDPADDVLLVRIAKEVGPCEFWLATPEKLSWAAVRLRDRLAAAFRAAGLDPDAYLLATPWLPREQFIGFLDEMDIYLDCPAFSGYTTAWQAIHRGLPIVALEGRYLRQRLAAALLRQIGREDQIALSHDGYVEIVLRLVAEVLARDGGGEARRDAIRRAAPLTDGNVSAIEAFERAIIAAIQDE
;
A
#
# COMPACT_ATOMS: atom_id res chain seq x y z
N MET A 1 36.15 49.67 45.42
CA MET A 1 34.85 50.36 45.40
C MET A 1 33.82 49.37 45.96
N ARG A 2 33.13 49.65 47.07
CA ARG A 2 31.98 48.85 47.54
C ARG A 2 30.84 49.02 46.55
N PRO A 3 30.16 47.95 46.09
CA PRO A 3 28.99 48.08 45.21
C PRO A 3 27.93 48.96 45.90
N ARG A 4 27.39 49.92 45.19
CA ARG A 4 26.28 50.75 45.70
C ARG A 4 25.09 49.82 46.03
N PRO A 5 24.41 50.00 47.19
CA PRO A 5 23.24 49.21 47.50
C PRO A 5 22.16 49.46 46.44
N PHE A 6 21.50 48.34 46.01
CA PHE A 6 20.39 48.44 45.04
C PHE A 6 19.31 49.40 45.56
N SER A 7 18.77 50.21 44.67
CA SER A 7 17.64 51.07 44.97
C SER A 7 16.44 50.21 45.43
N ALA A 8 15.55 50.73 46.25
CA ALA A 8 14.34 50.02 46.68
C ALA A 8 13.54 49.48 45.49
N GLY A 9 13.50 50.19 44.35
CA GLY A 9 12.86 49.73 43.12
C GLY A 9 13.57 48.55 42.48
N GLN A 10 14.90 48.56 42.49
CA GLN A 10 15.70 47.42 41.96
C GLN A 10 15.53 46.16 42.82
N GLN A 11 15.44 46.32 44.16
CA GLN A 11 15.19 45.19 45.05
C GLN A 11 13.75 44.60 44.85
N LEU A 12 12.78 45.45 44.65
CA LEU A 12 11.40 45.03 44.36
C LEU A 12 11.32 44.31 42.99
N PHE A 13 11.99 44.81 41.97
CA PHE A 13 12.05 44.18 40.65
C PHE A 13 12.76 42.82 40.71
N ALA A 14 13.90 42.71 41.40
CA ALA A 14 14.57 41.43 41.58
C ALA A 14 13.71 40.41 42.33
N ALA A 15 12.97 40.83 43.36
CA ALA A 15 12.01 39.97 44.07
C ALA A 15 10.87 39.52 43.16
N ALA A 16 10.31 40.45 42.34
CA ALA A 16 9.27 40.10 41.35
C ALA A 16 9.72 39.07 40.34
N LEU A 17 10.96 39.21 39.84
CA LEU A 17 11.54 38.26 38.88
C LEU A 17 11.78 36.90 39.50
N ALA A 18 12.27 36.85 40.75
CA ALA A 18 12.45 35.62 41.50
C ALA A 18 11.10 34.88 41.75
N ASP A 19 10.04 35.61 42.11
CA ASP A 19 8.70 35.06 42.27
C ASP A 19 8.13 34.54 40.93
N HIS A 20 8.35 35.27 39.84
CA HIS A 20 7.94 34.86 38.49
C HIS A 20 8.65 33.57 38.08
N GLN A 21 9.98 33.49 38.25
CA GLN A 21 10.75 32.28 37.97
C GLN A 21 10.35 31.07 38.84
N ALA A 22 9.92 31.35 40.07
CA ALA A 22 9.42 30.30 40.98
C ALA A 22 7.95 29.90 40.74
N GLY A 23 7.30 30.43 39.70
CA GLY A 23 5.89 30.15 39.37
C GLY A 23 4.86 30.85 40.31
N ARG A 24 5.29 31.71 41.22
CA ARG A 24 4.41 32.49 42.11
C ARG A 24 3.85 33.70 41.37
N LEU A 25 3.00 33.46 40.35
CA LEU A 25 2.58 34.47 39.38
C LEU A 25 1.82 35.65 40.01
N LYS A 26 0.92 35.40 41.00
CA LYS A 26 0.18 36.45 41.68
C LYS A 26 1.05 37.38 42.52
N GLU A 27 2.04 36.84 43.20
CA GLU A 27 3.03 37.58 43.96
C GLU A 27 3.92 38.42 43.06
N ALA A 28 4.39 37.82 41.96
CA ALA A 28 5.19 38.48 40.94
C ALA A 28 4.40 39.67 40.32
N GLU A 29 3.15 39.47 39.95
CA GLU A 29 2.28 40.52 39.41
C GLU A 29 2.20 41.71 40.35
N ARG A 30 1.87 41.43 41.62
CA ARG A 30 1.76 42.47 42.65
C ARG A 30 3.07 43.26 42.80
N LEU A 31 4.21 42.61 42.73
CA LEU A 31 5.50 43.26 42.85
C LEU A 31 5.84 44.05 41.60
N TYR A 32 5.60 43.53 40.38
CA TYR A 32 5.79 44.34 39.16
C TYR A 32 4.90 45.58 39.13
N LEU A 33 3.61 45.48 39.58
CA LEU A 33 2.76 46.64 39.68
C LEU A 33 3.26 47.66 40.70
N LYS A 34 3.87 47.26 41.83
CA LYS A 34 4.51 48.16 42.77
C LYS A 34 5.71 48.87 42.15
N VAL A 35 6.55 48.16 41.35
CA VAL A 35 7.67 48.75 40.62
C VAL A 35 7.13 49.80 39.64
N LEU A 36 6.09 49.49 38.88
CA LEU A 36 5.48 50.40 37.90
C LEU A 36 4.74 51.56 38.53
N LYS A 37 4.24 51.40 39.75
CA LYS A 37 3.70 52.53 40.52
C LYS A 37 4.75 53.52 40.96
N ALA A 38 5.96 53.03 41.27
CA ALA A 38 7.11 53.89 41.65
C ALA A 38 7.80 54.49 40.41
N ASP A 39 7.93 53.66 39.34
CA ASP A 39 8.51 54.07 38.05
C ASP A 39 7.67 53.55 36.88
N PRO A 40 6.69 54.34 36.41
CA PRO A 40 5.83 53.96 35.29
C PRO A 40 6.56 53.69 33.97
N ARG A 41 7.82 54.10 33.82
CA ARG A 41 8.65 53.93 32.66
C ARG A 41 9.66 52.78 32.77
N HIS A 42 9.60 51.99 33.83
CA HIS A 42 10.48 50.84 34.02
C HIS A 42 10.23 49.77 32.95
N ALA A 43 11.02 49.79 31.86
CA ALA A 43 10.82 48.98 30.68
C ALA A 43 10.82 47.47 30.99
N ASP A 44 11.79 46.97 31.80
CA ASP A 44 11.84 45.56 32.16
C ASP A 44 10.61 45.11 32.97
N ALA A 45 10.12 45.93 33.90
CA ALA A 45 8.91 45.61 34.67
C ALA A 45 7.67 45.56 33.78
N GLN A 46 7.54 46.46 32.80
CA GLN A 46 6.46 46.41 31.79
C GLN A 46 6.58 45.15 30.94
N HIS A 47 7.79 44.78 30.49
CA HIS A 47 8.02 43.58 29.69
C HIS A 47 7.69 42.31 30.43
N PHE A 48 8.23 42.08 31.65
CA PHE A 48 7.99 40.85 32.40
C PHE A 48 6.54 40.77 32.92
N LEU A 49 5.91 41.91 33.26
CA LEU A 49 4.48 41.92 33.54
C LEU A 49 3.64 41.55 32.29
N GLY A 50 4.10 41.93 31.11
CA GLY A 50 3.52 41.51 29.85
C GLY A 50 3.64 40.00 29.64
N VAL A 51 4.85 39.44 29.81
CA VAL A 51 5.06 37.96 29.72
C VAL A 51 4.19 37.22 30.71
N LEU A 52 4.11 37.68 31.96
CA LEU A 52 3.27 37.10 32.99
C LEU A 52 1.77 37.14 32.62
N ASN A 53 1.29 38.27 32.07
CA ASN A 53 -0.12 38.37 31.62
C ASN A 53 -0.39 37.38 30.47
N HIS A 54 0.54 37.15 29.58
CA HIS A 54 0.37 36.08 28.57
C HIS A 54 0.25 34.70 29.20
N GLN A 55 1.07 34.36 30.18
CA GLN A 55 0.98 33.09 30.93
C GLN A 55 -0.36 32.94 31.66
N LEU A 56 -0.96 34.05 32.08
CA LEU A 56 -2.32 34.10 32.70
C LEU A 56 -3.47 34.10 31.68
N GLY A 57 -3.17 34.02 30.38
CA GLY A 57 -4.17 34.03 29.29
C GLY A 57 -4.58 35.45 28.80
N ASN A 58 -4.02 36.51 29.36
CA ASN A 58 -4.34 37.90 29.03
C ASN A 58 -3.46 38.45 27.92
N SER A 59 -3.42 37.81 26.74
CA SER A 59 -2.48 38.12 25.67
C SER A 59 -2.60 39.54 25.10
N ASP A 60 -3.78 40.15 25.06
CA ASP A 60 -3.96 41.53 24.59
C ASP A 60 -3.33 42.56 25.55
N VAL A 61 -3.45 42.33 26.84
CA VAL A 61 -2.77 43.13 27.87
C VAL A 61 -1.26 42.96 27.75
N ALA A 62 -0.80 41.74 27.53
CA ALA A 62 0.60 41.39 27.32
C ALA A 62 1.21 42.18 26.15
N VAL A 63 0.57 42.17 24.97
CA VAL A 63 1.00 42.92 23.79
C VAL A 63 1.09 44.39 24.08
N THR A 64 0.11 44.97 24.77
CA THR A 64 0.08 46.38 25.14
C THR A 64 1.27 46.76 26.05
N LEU A 65 1.52 45.96 27.08
CA LEU A 65 2.60 46.17 28.04
C LEU A 65 3.99 46.06 27.37
N ILE A 66 4.19 45.04 26.54
CA ILE A 66 5.47 44.84 25.86
C ILE A 66 5.71 45.94 24.82
N ARG A 67 4.69 46.39 24.10
CA ARG A 67 4.82 47.56 23.21
C ARG A 67 5.22 48.83 23.97
N LYS A 68 4.68 49.04 25.18
CA LYS A 68 5.14 50.15 26.05
C LYS A 68 6.59 49.95 26.47
N ALA A 69 7.02 48.76 26.83
CA ALA A 69 8.41 48.46 27.15
C ALA A 69 9.35 48.74 25.97
N ILE A 70 8.95 48.32 24.75
CA ILE A 70 9.70 48.62 23.52
C ILE A 70 9.80 50.13 23.25
N ALA A 71 8.76 50.90 23.52
CA ALA A 71 8.77 52.33 23.38
C ALA A 71 9.79 53.00 24.33
N GLN A 72 10.04 52.41 25.51
CA GLN A 72 11.07 52.87 26.46
C GLN A 72 12.48 52.40 26.11
N ASN A 73 12.60 51.12 25.63
CA ASN A 73 13.88 50.55 25.23
C ASN A 73 13.75 49.82 23.88
N PRO A 74 13.82 50.54 22.75
CA PRO A 74 13.64 49.96 21.42
C PRO A 74 14.75 48.97 21.00
N ARG A 75 15.89 49.00 21.69
CA ARG A 75 17.05 48.15 21.40
C ARG A 75 17.14 46.88 22.26
N ALA A 76 16.11 46.57 23.02
CA ALA A 76 16.06 45.32 23.80
C ALA A 76 15.58 44.16 22.96
N PRO A 77 16.44 43.24 22.47
CA PRO A 77 16.05 42.16 21.55
C PRO A 77 15.04 41.18 22.17
N ALA A 78 15.14 40.93 23.48
CA ALA A 78 14.21 40.06 24.20
C ALA A 78 12.76 40.58 24.19
N PHE A 79 12.55 41.91 24.22
CA PHE A 79 11.21 42.48 24.18
C PHE A 79 10.53 42.21 22.83
N HIS A 80 11.29 42.37 21.74
CA HIS A 80 10.79 42.10 20.40
C HIS A 80 10.54 40.61 20.18
N ASN A 81 11.44 39.74 20.65
CA ASN A 81 11.27 38.29 20.57
C ASN A 81 10.02 37.82 21.31
N ASN A 82 9.82 38.26 22.56
CA ASN A 82 8.67 37.86 23.33
C ASN A 82 7.35 38.45 22.79
N LEU A 83 7.41 39.69 22.22
CA LEU A 83 6.26 40.20 21.47
C LEU A 83 5.91 39.33 20.30
N GLY A 84 6.91 38.87 19.54
CA GLY A 84 6.73 37.96 18.40
C GLY A 84 6.07 36.65 18.80
N MET A 85 6.52 36.01 19.89
CA MET A 85 5.93 34.78 20.41
C MET A 85 4.45 34.95 20.81
N ILE A 86 4.12 36.08 21.49
CA ILE A 86 2.73 36.34 21.93
C ILE A 86 1.83 36.64 20.74
N LEU A 87 2.33 37.40 19.74
CA LEU A 87 1.61 37.67 18.50
C LEU A 87 1.38 36.37 17.69
N PHE A 88 2.36 35.48 17.66
CA PHE A 88 2.22 34.15 17.05
C PHE A 88 1.09 33.33 17.72
N ALA A 89 1.08 33.30 19.05
CA ALA A 89 0.01 32.64 19.82
C ALA A 89 -1.39 33.25 19.57
N GLN A 90 -1.47 34.52 19.16
CA GLN A 90 -2.70 35.18 18.73
C GLN A 90 -3.04 34.94 17.25
N GLY A 91 -2.25 34.18 16.50
CA GLY A 91 -2.42 33.97 15.04
C GLY A 91 -2.04 35.18 14.17
N LYS A 92 -1.40 36.23 14.73
CA LYS A 92 -0.97 37.44 14.02
C LYS A 92 0.41 37.21 13.40
N LEU A 93 0.47 36.31 12.39
CA LEU A 93 1.71 35.76 11.88
C LEU A 93 2.66 36.83 11.27
N ASP A 94 2.11 37.81 10.54
CA ASP A 94 2.94 38.87 9.92
C ASP A 94 3.60 39.79 10.98
N GLU A 95 2.83 40.17 12.00
CA GLU A 95 3.33 40.99 13.09
C GLU A 95 4.36 40.21 13.95
N ALA A 96 4.13 38.91 14.14
CA ALA A 96 5.04 38.00 14.84
C ALA A 96 6.40 37.91 14.12
N ALA A 97 6.40 37.65 12.81
CA ALA A 97 7.60 37.60 12.01
C ALA A 97 8.35 38.95 12.00
N ALA A 98 7.63 40.07 11.89
CA ALA A 98 8.23 41.40 11.94
C ALA A 98 8.86 41.69 13.31
N ALA A 99 8.23 41.25 14.40
CA ALA A 99 8.77 41.46 15.75
C ALA A 99 10.04 40.61 15.98
N CYS A 100 10.00 39.30 15.66
CA CYS A 100 11.16 38.40 15.75
C CYS A 100 12.30 38.89 14.82
N GLY A 101 11.99 39.35 13.60
CA GLY A 101 12.97 39.93 12.67
C GLY A 101 13.68 41.15 13.24
N ARG A 102 12.97 42.02 14.00
CA ARG A 102 13.58 43.13 14.72
C ARG A 102 14.52 42.66 15.84
N ALA A 103 14.14 41.60 16.56
CA ALA A 103 15.02 41.01 17.59
C ALA A 103 16.34 40.52 16.98
N VAL A 104 16.27 39.82 15.84
CA VAL A 104 17.43 39.35 15.05
C VAL A 104 18.26 40.53 14.54
N ALA A 105 17.62 41.58 14.01
CA ALA A 105 18.34 42.77 13.52
C ALA A 105 19.09 43.51 14.63
N ILE A 106 18.57 43.51 15.87
CA ILE A 106 19.21 44.13 17.03
C ILE A 106 20.35 43.25 17.56
N LYS A 107 20.11 41.93 17.62
CA LYS A 107 21.07 40.95 18.11
C LYS A 107 21.15 39.76 17.14
N PRO A 108 22.07 39.81 16.15
CA PRO A 108 22.19 38.76 15.12
C PRO A 108 22.57 37.36 15.64
N ASP A 109 23.20 37.30 16.83
CA ASP A 109 23.57 36.03 17.51
C ASP A 109 22.54 35.57 18.55
N TYR A 110 21.26 35.86 18.33
CA TYR A 110 20.16 35.46 19.21
C TYR A 110 19.43 34.22 18.66
N ALA A 111 19.90 33.03 19.04
CA ALA A 111 19.39 31.76 18.53
C ALA A 111 17.87 31.59 18.68
N GLU A 112 17.31 31.95 19.86
CA GLU A 112 15.88 31.86 20.12
C GLU A 112 15.03 32.79 19.24
N ALA A 113 15.57 33.96 18.88
CA ALA A 113 14.86 34.88 17.97
C ALA A 113 14.88 34.38 16.53
N HIS A 114 15.98 33.78 16.06
CA HIS A 114 16.02 33.08 14.78
C HIS A 114 15.05 31.91 14.74
N TYR A 115 15.01 31.07 15.79
CA TYR A 115 14.07 29.98 15.90
C TYR A 115 12.61 30.46 15.83
N ASN A 116 12.24 31.48 16.64
CA ASN A 116 10.87 32.02 16.67
C ASN A 116 10.47 32.69 15.36
N LEU A 117 11.42 33.34 14.68
CA LEU A 117 11.21 33.86 13.31
C LEU A 117 10.94 32.73 12.34
N GLY A 118 11.70 31.63 12.42
CA GLY A 118 11.50 30.42 11.63
C GLY A 118 10.10 29.83 11.84
N VAL A 119 9.65 29.72 13.09
CA VAL A 119 8.28 29.23 13.44
C VAL A 119 7.21 30.13 12.82
N ALA A 120 7.35 31.46 12.91
CA ALA A 120 6.38 32.37 12.32
C ALA A 120 6.36 32.30 10.79
N LEU A 121 7.52 32.16 10.14
CA LEU A 121 7.65 32.03 8.68
C LEU A 121 7.11 30.68 8.18
N GLN A 122 7.36 29.61 8.92
CA GLN A 122 6.81 28.28 8.60
C GLN A 122 5.27 28.30 8.64
N ALA A 123 4.68 28.92 9.65
CA ALA A 123 3.24 29.10 9.75
C ALA A 123 2.65 29.97 8.63
N GLN A 124 3.45 30.86 8.02
CA GLN A 124 3.10 31.62 6.82
C GLN A 124 3.28 30.82 5.52
N GLY A 125 3.75 29.56 5.57
CA GLY A 125 4.10 28.75 4.39
C GLY A 125 5.39 29.15 3.68
N LYS A 126 6.22 30.03 4.27
CA LYS A 126 7.49 30.50 3.72
C LYS A 126 8.63 29.55 4.10
N LEU A 127 8.56 28.32 3.61
CA LEU A 127 9.39 27.20 4.07
C LEU A 127 10.89 27.43 3.92
N ASP A 128 11.35 27.96 2.77
CA ASP A 128 12.78 28.20 2.54
C ASP A 128 13.35 29.25 3.50
N ALA A 129 12.60 30.31 3.75
CA ALA A 129 13.01 31.37 4.70
C ALA A 129 13.00 30.83 6.15
N ALA A 130 12.04 29.97 6.49
CA ALA A 130 11.98 29.31 7.80
C ALA A 130 13.17 28.36 8.00
N ALA A 131 13.52 27.56 6.99
CA ALA A 131 14.70 26.67 7.02
C ALA A 131 15.99 27.46 7.27
N ALA A 132 16.21 28.56 6.54
CA ALA A 132 17.37 29.44 6.75
C ALA A 132 17.41 29.98 8.19
N CYS A 133 16.27 30.36 8.77
CA CYS A 133 16.23 30.83 10.16
C CYS A 133 16.58 29.70 11.15
N TYR A 134 16.10 28.47 10.96
CA TYR A 134 16.49 27.34 11.80
C TYR A 134 17.96 26.99 11.64
N GLU A 135 18.53 27.06 10.44
CA GLU A 135 19.97 26.88 10.21
C GLU A 135 20.82 27.95 10.96
N HIS A 136 20.40 29.19 10.91
CA HIS A 136 21.07 30.27 11.69
C HIS A 136 20.94 30.01 13.20
N ALA A 137 19.77 29.61 13.69
CA ALA A 137 19.59 29.25 15.09
C ALA A 137 20.54 28.13 15.52
N LEU A 138 20.69 27.08 14.67
CA LEU A 138 21.56 25.93 14.89
C LEU A 138 23.07 26.29 14.75
N ALA A 139 23.43 27.24 13.89
CA ALA A 139 24.79 27.73 13.78
C ALA A 139 25.23 28.45 15.07
N ILE A 140 24.31 29.17 15.74
CA ILE A 140 24.57 29.86 17.02
C ILE A 140 24.50 28.88 18.18
N LYS A 141 23.48 27.99 18.20
CA LYS A 141 23.21 27.03 19.27
C LYS A 141 23.00 25.61 18.65
N PRO A 142 24.11 24.86 18.42
CA PRO A 142 24.02 23.52 17.83
C PRO A 142 23.18 22.51 18.67
N GLY A 143 23.14 22.71 19.98
CA GLY A 143 22.34 21.89 20.92
C GLY A 143 20.90 22.39 21.07
N TYR A 144 20.13 22.51 19.97
CA TYR A 144 18.75 23.00 19.98
C TYR A 144 17.82 21.97 19.33
N PRO A 145 17.28 20.99 20.11
CA PRO A 145 16.51 19.86 19.56
C PRO A 145 15.25 20.30 18.80
N GLU A 146 14.54 21.35 19.27
CA GLU A 146 13.33 21.82 18.60
C GLU A 146 13.66 22.46 17.24
N ALA A 147 14.79 23.13 17.09
CA ALA A 147 15.22 23.68 15.81
C ALA A 147 15.65 22.58 14.83
N HIS A 148 16.31 21.51 15.30
CA HIS A 148 16.58 20.34 14.49
C HIS A 148 15.30 19.65 14.04
N THR A 149 14.32 19.49 14.92
CA THR A 149 13.01 18.86 14.60
C THR A 149 12.29 19.67 13.53
N ASN A 150 12.15 20.99 13.70
CA ASN A 150 11.42 21.83 12.74
C ASN A 150 12.13 21.92 11.38
N LEU A 151 13.46 21.99 11.35
CA LEU A 151 14.21 21.91 10.11
C LEU A 151 14.02 20.55 9.43
N GLY A 152 14.02 19.45 10.21
CA GLY A 152 13.74 18.10 9.73
C GLY A 152 12.34 17.99 9.11
N ILE A 153 11.33 18.62 9.69
CA ILE A 153 9.96 18.66 9.14
C ILE A 153 9.94 19.36 7.77
N ILE A 154 10.58 20.50 7.63
CA ILE A 154 10.66 21.21 6.34
C ILE A 154 11.37 20.34 5.29
N LEU A 155 12.50 19.72 5.64
CA LEU A 155 13.24 18.84 4.73
C LEU A 155 12.41 17.62 4.32
N LEU A 156 11.60 17.09 5.24
CA LEU A 156 10.67 15.99 4.96
C LEU A 156 9.58 16.42 3.96
N GLU A 157 8.98 17.59 4.13
CA GLU A 157 8.01 18.17 3.20
C GLU A 157 8.61 18.42 1.81
N GLN A 158 9.87 18.83 1.76
CA GLN A 158 10.62 19.03 0.51
C GLN A 158 11.08 17.70 -0.14
N GLY A 159 10.89 16.56 0.54
CA GLY A 159 11.32 15.24 0.07
C GLY A 159 12.82 14.98 0.18
N VAL A 160 13.58 15.78 0.95
CA VAL A 160 15.01 15.59 1.19
C VAL A 160 15.20 14.64 2.37
N LEU A 161 14.85 13.37 2.14
CA LEU A 161 14.62 12.39 3.21
C LEU A 161 15.86 12.09 4.06
N ASP A 162 17.05 11.96 3.46
CA ASP A 162 18.27 11.64 4.20
C ASP A 162 18.65 12.77 5.16
N ALA A 163 18.54 14.01 4.70
CA ALA A 163 18.79 15.16 5.54
C ALA A 163 17.75 15.32 6.66
N ALA A 164 16.48 15.01 6.37
CA ALA A 164 15.43 15.00 7.39
C ALA A 164 15.73 13.98 8.50
N VAL A 165 16.12 12.76 8.14
CA VAL A 165 16.52 11.71 9.10
C VAL A 165 17.69 12.18 9.96
N ASP A 166 18.79 12.73 9.37
CA ASP A 166 19.92 13.27 10.12
C ASP A 166 19.49 14.35 11.14
N ARG A 167 18.55 15.21 10.76
CA ARG A 167 18.05 16.26 11.68
C ARG A 167 17.25 15.68 12.84
N PHE A 168 16.37 14.71 12.59
CA PHE A 168 15.62 14.06 13.67
C PHE A 168 16.53 13.23 14.59
N GLU A 169 17.51 12.51 14.05
CA GLU A 169 18.49 11.76 14.86
C GLU A 169 19.33 12.71 15.75
N ARG A 170 19.73 13.89 15.24
CA ARG A 170 20.40 14.91 16.06
C ARG A 170 19.50 15.45 17.16
N ALA A 171 18.24 15.71 16.86
CA ALA A 171 17.26 16.12 17.87
C ALA A 171 17.14 15.09 18.99
N LEU A 172 17.07 13.81 18.62
CA LEU A 172 16.97 12.69 19.55
C LEU A 172 18.26 12.42 20.35
N ALA A 173 19.42 12.64 19.74
CA ALA A 173 20.70 12.60 20.43
C ALA A 173 20.81 13.67 21.53
N LEU A 174 20.16 14.82 21.34
CA LEU A 174 20.11 15.91 22.31
C LEU A 174 19.01 15.72 23.37
N LYS A 175 17.87 15.14 22.95
CA LYS A 175 16.69 14.94 23.77
C LYS A 175 16.03 13.60 23.40
N ALA A 176 16.43 12.52 24.05
CA ALA A 176 16.02 11.16 23.74
C ALA A 176 14.51 10.88 23.96
N ASP A 177 13.85 11.67 24.81
CA ASP A 177 12.42 11.56 25.11
C ASP A 177 11.53 12.47 24.24
N HIS A 178 12.07 12.99 23.12
CA HIS A 178 11.33 13.89 22.25
C HIS A 178 10.37 13.13 21.34
N ALA A 179 9.15 12.89 21.82
CA ALA A 179 8.14 12.08 21.14
C ALA A 179 7.83 12.57 19.72
N GLU A 180 7.76 13.89 19.49
CA GLU A 180 7.53 14.48 18.17
C GLU A 180 8.66 14.17 17.19
N ALA A 181 9.92 14.23 17.63
CA ALA A 181 11.06 13.90 16.78
C ALA A 181 11.06 12.40 16.41
N HIS A 182 10.71 11.51 17.36
CA HIS A 182 10.53 10.09 17.07
C HIS A 182 9.42 9.84 16.05
N ASN A 183 8.27 10.49 16.20
CA ASN A 183 7.17 10.36 15.24
C ASN A 183 7.56 10.83 13.84
N ASN A 184 8.24 11.98 13.74
CA ASN A 184 8.66 12.53 12.45
C ASN A 184 9.83 11.76 11.83
N LEU A 185 10.73 11.17 12.62
CA LEU A 185 11.71 10.19 12.16
C LEU A 185 11.01 8.99 11.54
N GLY A 186 9.97 8.47 12.20
CA GLY A 186 9.14 7.40 11.66
C GLY A 186 8.50 7.77 10.31
N ASN A 187 8.00 9.00 10.15
CA ASN A 187 7.45 9.50 8.89
C ASN A 187 8.51 9.55 7.77
N ALA A 188 9.72 10.04 8.08
CA ALA A 188 10.82 10.09 7.13
C ALA A 188 11.28 8.69 6.70
N LEU A 189 11.44 7.76 7.64
CA LEU A 189 11.82 6.37 7.39
C LEU A 189 10.74 5.64 6.58
N ARG A 190 9.46 5.86 6.88
CA ARG A 190 8.34 5.32 6.11
C ARG A 190 8.38 5.78 4.66
N GLN A 191 8.63 7.07 4.39
CA GLN A 191 8.77 7.59 3.03
C GLN A 191 10.00 7.02 2.31
N LYS A 192 11.06 6.65 3.03
CA LYS A 192 12.22 5.91 2.48
C LYS A 192 11.92 4.43 2.23
N GLY A 193 10.79 3.91 2.70
CA GLY A 193 10.44 2.50 2.65
C GLY A 193 11.06 1.64 3.76
N ASN A 194 11.69 2.24 4.75
CA ASN A 194 12.29 1.57 5.90
C ASN A 194 11.23 1.28 6.97
N TRP A 195 10.30 0.40 6.64
CA TRP A 195 9.10 0.14 7.45
C TRP A 195 9.38 -0.34 8.87
N ALA A 196 10.36 -1.24 9.05
CA ALA A 196 10.69 -1.79 10.36
C ALA A 196 11.19 -0.69 11.32
N GLU A 197 12.09 0.16 10.83
CA GLU A 197 12.66 1.29 11.57
C GLU A 197 11.60 2.37 11.84
N ALA A 198 10.71 2.62 10.86
CA ALA A 198 9.59 3.53 11.03
C ALA A 198 8.65 3.08 12.17
N ILE A 199 8.26 1.80 12.17
CA ILE A 199 7.43 1.21 13.24
C ILE A 199 8.14 1.30 14.60
N ALA A 200 9.45 1.05 14.66
CA ALA A 200 10.22 1.19 15.89
C ALA A 200 10.22 2.66 16.39
N SER A 201 10.39 3.61 15.49
CA SER A 201 10.37 5.05 15.81
C SER A 201 8.99 5.50 16.34
N TYR A 202 7.88 5.07 15.72
CA TYR A 202 6.54 5.37 16.24
C TYR A 202 6.29 4.74 17.62
N LYS A 203 6.76 3.51 17.84
CA LYS A 203 6.67 2.86 19.16
C LYS A 203 7.50 3.62 20.21
N SER A 204 8.67 4.14 19.86
CA SER A 204 9.45 5.01 20.73
C SER A 204 8.72 6.30 21.06
N ALA A 205 8.08 6.95 20.07
CA ALA A 205 7.24 8.12 20.31
C ALA A 205 6.14 7.82 21.35
N LEU A 206 5.45 6.68 21.19
CA LEU A 206 4.37 6.25 22.09
C LEU A 206 4.86 5.78 23.47
N SER A 207 6.10 5.36 23.61
CA SER A 207 6.69 5.03 24.93
C SER A 207 6.90 6.29 25.77
N HIS A 208 7.16 7.44 25.13
CA HIS A 208 7.35 8.74 25.80
C HIS A 208 6.06 9.55 25.90
N ALA A 209 5.14 9.38 24.95
CA ALA A 209 3.83 10.03 24.94
C ALA A 209 2.74 9.01 24.54
N PRO A 210 2.21 8.23 25.50
CA PRO A 210 1.23 7.16 25.22
C PRO A 210 -0.12 7.64 24.69
N ASP A 211 -0.44 8.91 24.81
CA ASP A 211 -1.65 9.59 24.35
C ASP A 211 -1.48 10.34 23.03
N TYR A 212 -0.33 10.18 22.35
CA TYR A 212 -0.01 10.87 21.12
C TYR A 212 -0.80 10.27 19.94
N ALA A 213 -1.97 10.86 19.65
CA ALA A 213 -2.93 10.34 18.67
C ALA A 213 -2.34 10.20 17.27
N GLU A 214 -1.51 11.16 16.80
CA GLU A 214 -0.88 11.12 15.48
C GLU A 214 0.16 9.99 15.38
N ALA A 215 0.90 9.71 16.44
CA ALA A 215 1.83 8.59 16.46
C ALA A 215 1.08 7.24 16.42
N HIS A 216 -0.06 7.13 17.09
CA HIS A 216 -0.95 5.97 16.98
C HIS A 216 -1.51 5.82 15.56
N LEU A 217 -1.97 6.89 14.92
CA LEU A 217 -2.43 6.89 13.52
C LEU A 217 -1.30 6.42 12.58
N ASN A 218 -0.13 7.03 12.69
CA ASN A 218 1.01 6.73 11.82
C ASN A 218 1.49 5.27 11.99
N LEU A 219 1.53 4.78 13.23
CA LEU A 219 1.84 3.37 13.50
C LEU A 219 0.78 2.43 12.93
N GLY A 220 -0.51 2.75 13.10
CA GLY A 220 -1.60 1.98 12.53
C GLY A 220 -1.51 1.91 11.01
N THR A 221 -1.28 3.04 10.35
CA THR A 221 -1.10 3.10 8.88
C THR A 221 0.11 2.28 8.43
N ALA A 222 1.26 2.38 9.11
CA ALA A 222 2.44 1.58 8.78
C ALA A 222 2.23 0.07 8.98
N LEU A 223 1.42 -0.32 9.96
CA LEU A 223 1.04 -1.73 10.19
C LEU A 223 0.12 -2.27 9.09
N ILE A 224 -0.82 -1.46 8.57
CA ILE A 224 -1.64 -1.82 7.41
C ILE A 224 -0.76 -2.13 6.21
N GLU A 225 0.18 -1.26 5.89
CA GLU A 225 1.12 -1.44 4.77
C GLU A 225 1.97 -2.72 4.90
N GLN A 226 2.18 -3.18 6.14
CA GLN A 226 2.86 -4.45 6.43
C GLN A 226 1.92 -5.67 6.50
N GLY A 227 0.61 -5.49 6.21
CA GLY A 227 -0.40 -6.55 6.30
C GLY A 227 -0.73 -6.98 7.74
N ARG A 228 -0.39 -6.16 8.75
CA ARG A 228 -0.64 -6.41 10.18
C ARG A 228 -1.91 -5.71 10.65
N SER A 229 -2.99 -5.85 9.88
CA SER A 229 -4.23 -5.10 10.07
C SER A 229 -4.91 -5.35 11.43
N ALA A 230 -4.66 -6.50 12.07
CA ALA A 230 -5.19 -6.76 13.43
C ALA A 230 -4.55 -5.85 14.49
N GLU A 231 -3.24 -5.64 14.42
CA GLU A 231 -2.52 -4.73 15.32
C GLU A 231 -2.84 -3.27 14.99
N ALA A 232 -3.00 -2.96 13.69
CA ALA A 232 -3.35 -1.61 13.24
C ALA A 232 -4.65 -1.11 13.86
N VAL A 233 -5.71 -1.95 13.90
CA VAL A 233 -7.00 -1.59 14.49
C VAL A 233 -6.83 -1.11 15.93
N ALA A 234 -6.06 -1.82 16.77
CA ALA A 234 -5.87 -1.44 18.17
C ALA A 234 -5.21 -0.06 18.32
N HIS A 235 -4.24 0.28 17.46
CA HIS A 235 -3.61 1.59 17.48
C HIS A 235 -4.52 2.69 16.93
N LEU A 236 -5.27 2.42 15.86
CA LEU A 236 -6.22 3.38 15.29
C LEU A 236 -7.37 3.70 16.27
N GLU A 237 -7.88 2.69 16.99
CA GLU A 237 -8.86 2.90 18.06
C GLU A 237 -8.30 3.76 19.20
N ARG A 238 -7.01 3.59 19.56
CA ARG A 238 -6.35 4.49 20.53
C ARG A 238 -6.18 5.90 19.99
N ALA A 239 -5.84 6.09 18.72
CA ALA A 239 -5.80 7.41 18.11
C ALA A 239 -7.16 8.11 18.24
N LEU A 240 -8.25 7.39 17.95
CA LEU A 240 -9.62 7.90 18.04
C LEU A 240 -10.11 8.10 19.47
N LEU A 241 -9.59 7.34 20.43
CA LEU A 241 -9.88 7.58 21.86
C LEU A 241 -9.36 8.93 22.32
N HIS A 242 -8.16 9.33 21.88
CA HIS A 242 -7.54 10.61 22.24
C HIS A 242 -8.01 11.77 21.34
N LYS A 243 -8.27 11.50 20.05
CA LYS A 243 -8.78 12.48 19.06
C LYS A 243 -9.94 11.88 18.25
N PRO A 244 -11.19 11.93 18.78
CA PRO A 244 -12.36 11.31 18.13
C PRO A 244 -12.71 11.90 16.75
N ASN A 245 -12.28 13.12 16.47
CA ASN A 245 -12.59 13.84 15.23
C ASN A 245 -11.45 13.77 14.20
N LEU A 246 -10.58 12.76 14.27
CA LEU A 246 -9.48 12.56 13.33
C LEU A 246 -9.98 11.74 12.13
N ALA A 247 -10.37 12.42 11.04
CA ALA A 247 -10.93 11.80 9.85
C ALA A 247 -9.99 10.76 9.22
N GLU A 248 -8.69 11.03 9.22
CA GLU A 248 -7.65 10.15 8.73
C GLU A 248 -7.60 8.83 9.52
N ALA A 249 -7.76 8.88 10.83
CA ALA A 249 -7.79 7.68 11.67
C ALA A 249 -9.03 6.82 11.41
N HIS A 250 -10.19 7.43 11.19
CA HIS A 250 -11.40 6.70 10.79
C HIS A 250 -11.23 6.07 9.40
N CYS A 251 -10.61 6.76 8.44
CA CYS A 251 -10.33 6.24 7.10
C CYS A 251 -9.38 5.04 7.18
N SER A 252 -8.26 5.16 7.88
CA SER A 252 -7.30 4.06 8.07
C SER A 252 -7.91 2.88 8.83
N LEU A 253 -8.78 3.13 9.83
CA LEU A 253 -9.54 2.09 10.53
C LEU A 253 -10.45 1.33 9.56
N GLY A 254 -11.16 2.03 8.66
CA GLY A 254 -11.95 1.42 7.61
C GLY A 254 -11.13 0.49 6.73
N THR A 255 -9.92 0.92 6.33
CA THR A 255 -8.99 0.10 5.53
C THR A 255 -8.55 -1.15 6.30
N ALA A 256 -8.15 -1.03 7.56
CA ALA A 256 -7.72 -2.15 8.38
C ALA A 256 -8.85 -3.18 8.62
N LEU A 257 -10.07 -2.71 8.87
CA LEU A 257 -11.25 -3.56 9.06
C LEU A 257 -11.66 -4.30 7.78
N LYS A 258 -11.58 -3.62 6.62
CA LYS A 258 -11.81 -4.23 5.30
C LYS A 258 -10.84 -5.41 5.07
N GLU A 259 -9.56 -5.23 5.36
CA GLU A 259 -8.55 -6.29 5.21
C GLU A 259 -8.76 -7.47 6.16
N GLN A 260 -9.41 -7.23 7.30
CA GLN A 260 -9.85 -8.30 8.21
C GLN A 260 -11.13 -9.01 7.77
N GLY A 261 -11.72 -8.64 6.63
CA GLY A 261 -12.99 -9.19 6.17
C GLY A 261 -14.20 -8.75 6.99
N LYS A 262 -14.18 -7.55 7.56
CA LYS A 262 -15.24 -6.92 8.34
C LYS A 262 -15.85 -5.74 7.57
N PRO A 263 -16.55 -5.97 6.44
CA PRO A 263 -16.98 -4.90 5.53
C PRO A 263 -17.94 -3.91 6.17
N ASP A 264 -18.90 -4.36 6.99
CA ASP A 264 -19.89 -3.46 7.61
C ASP A 264 -19.23 -2.48 8.60
N ALA A 265 -18.28 -2.98 9.40
CA ALA A 265 -17.52 -2.13 10.30
C ALA A 265 -16.59 -1.16 9.53
N ALA A 266 -16.03 -1.61 8.40
CA ALA A 266 -15.24 -0.77 7.52
C ALA A 266 -16.08 0.36 6.91
N LEU A 267 -17.28 0.06 6.41
CA LEU A 267 -18.22 1.06 5.89
C LEU A 267 -18.58 2.09 6.94
N ALA A 268 -18.91 1.67 8.17
CA ALA A 268 -19.23 2.58 9.28
C ALA A 268 -18.04 3.52 9.62
N ALA A 269 -16.81 3.01 9.55
CA ALA A 269 -15.61 3.82 9.79
C ALA A 269 -15.40 4.85 8.67
N TYR A 270 -15.56 4.47 7.40
CA TYR A 270 -15.49 5.42 6.27
C TYR A 270 -16.61 6.47 6.32
N GLU A 271 -17.84 6.08 6.68
CA GLU A 271 -18.94 7.01 6.87
C GLU A 271 -18.62 8.06 7.96
N ARG A 272 -17.97 7.61 9.04
CA ARG A 272 -17.53 8.54 10.10
C ARG A 272 -16.44 9.50 9.59
N ALA A 273 -15.49 9.02 8.80
CA ALA A 273 -14.48 9.86 8.15
C ALA A 273 -15.13 10.93 7.25
N LEU A 274 -16.12 10.52 6.44
CA LEU A 274 -16.87 11.42 5.55
C LEU A 274 -17.80 12.39 6.28
N ALA A 275 -18.34 12.00 7.43
CA ALA A 275 -19.12 12.92 8.28
C ALA A 275 -18.24 14.06 8.83
N LEU A 276 -16.96 13.79 9.09
CA LEU A 276 -15.98 14.77 9.55
C LEU A 276 -15.40 15.61 8.40
N LYS A 277 -15.16 14.96 7.25
CA LYS A 277 -14.59 15.58 6.05
C LYS A 277 -15.36 15.09 4.82
N PRO A 278 -16.44 15.79 4.39
CA PRO A 278 -17.33 15.33 3.32
C PRO A 278 -16.66 15.18 1.94
N ASP A 279 -15.60 15.94 1.68
CA ASP A 279 -14.80 15.93 0.44
C ASP A 279 -13.60 14.98 0.50
N TYR A 280 -13.51 14.09 1.49
CA TYR A 280 -12.40 13.17 1.66
C TYR A 280 -12.43 12.06 0.61
N ALA A 281 -11.74 12.28 -0.52
CA ALA A 281 -11.72 11.39 -1.67
C ALA A 281 -11.25 9.97 -1.33
N GLU A 282 -10.22 9.83 -0.48
CA GLU A 282 -9.68 8.53 -0.06
C GLU A 282 -10.71 7.70 0.71
N ALA A 283 -11.42 8.31 1.67
CA ALA A 283 -12.45 7.61 2.43
C ALA A 283 -13.61 7.17 1.54
N ARG A 284 -14.00 8.00 0.57
CA ARG A 284 -15.10 7.66 -0.35
C ARG A 284 -14.70 6.57 -1.34
N LEU A 285 -13.48 6.61 -1.87
CA LEU A 285 -12.95 5.53 -2.68
C LEU A 285 -12.79 4.24 -1.86
N GLY A 286 -12.28 4.36 -0.63
CA GLY A 286 -12.18 3.24 0.31
C GLY A 286 -13.53 2.59 0.60
N MET A 287 -14.59 3.40 0.79
CA MET A 287 -15.97 2.94 0.96
C MET A 287 -16.47 2.20 -0.28
N ALA A 288 -16.23 2.74 -1.49
CA ALA A 288 -16.60 2.07 -2.73
C ALA A 288 -15.93 0.70 -2.87
N ILE A 289 -14.63 0.62 -2.59
CA ILE A 289 -13.86 -0.63 -2.61
C ILE A 289 -14.34 -1.62 -1.52
N ALA A 290 -14.77 -1.15 -0.36
CA ALA A 290 -15.28 -2.01 0.71
C ALA A 290 -16.60 -2.73 0.35
N LEU A 291 -17.31 -2.26 -0.68
CA LEU A 291 -18.48 -2.95 -1.24
C LEU A 291 -18.09 -4.22 -2.03
N ILE A 292 -16.82 -4.38 -2.39
CA ILE A 292 -16.29 -5.60 -3.00
C ILE A 292 -15.84 -6.53 -1.87
N PRO A 293 -16.55 -7.64 -1.60
CA PRO A 293 -16.18 -8.51 -0.49
C PRO A 293 -14.84 -9.19 -0.78
N VAL A 294 -13.93 -9.20 0.20
CA VAL A 294 -12.69 -10.00 0.13
C VAL A 294 -13.04 -11.49 0.06
N PHE A 295 -13.99 -11.90 0.90
CA PHE A 295 -14.57 -13.23 0.92
C PHE A 295 -16.09 -13.11 0.85
N ALA A 296 -16.75 -13.92 0.00
CA ALA A 296 -18.20 -13.92 -0.11
C ALA A 296 -18.81 -15.06 0.74
N ASP A 297 -19.80 -14.73 1.55
CA ASP A 297 -20.49 -15.71 2.37
C ASP A 297 -21.67 -16.36 1.64
N ASP A 298 -22.27 -15.64 0.71
CA ASP A 298 -23.40 -16.11 -0.10
C ASP A 298 -23.26 -15.67 -1.57
N ALA A 299 -23.96 -16.37 -2.46
CA ALA A 299 -23.92 -16.15 -3.90
C ALA A 299 -24.53 -14.80 -4.33
N ALA A 300 -25.52 -14.30 -3.60
CA ALA A 300 -26.16 -13.02 -3.92
C ALA A 300 -25.19 -11.85 -3.63
N GLN A 301 -24.48 -11.90 -2.51
CA GLN A 301 -23.43 -10.95 -2.18
C GLN A 301 -22.31 -10.96 -3.23
N SER A 302 -21.86 -12.16 -3.61
CA SER A 302 -20.81 -12.35 -4.61
C SER A 302 -21.23 -11.80 -5.98
N GLY A 303 -22.41 -12.17 -6.45
CA GLY A 303 -22.93 -11.75 -7.76
C GLY A 303 -23.25 -10.27 -7.88
N ALA A 304 -23.66 -9.60 -6.78
CA ALA A 304 -23.98 -8.17 -6.77
C ALA A 304 -22.77 -7.24 -6.63
N ALA A 305 -21.57 -7.75 -6.37
CA ALA A 305 -20.41 -6.95 -6.00
C ALA A 305 -20.00 -5.95 -7.09
N ALA A 306 -19.94 -6.38 -8.35
CA ALA A 306 -19.55 -5.51 -9.48
C ALA A 306 -20.55 -4.36 -9.69
N GLU A 307 -21.85 -4.64 -9.59
CA GLU A 307 -22.91 -3.64 -9.75
C GLU A 307 -22.92 -2.64 -8.61
N LYS A 308 -22.79 -3.10 -7.36
CA LYS A 308 -22.70 -2.23 -6.19
C LYS A 308 -21.49 -1.30 -6.28
N PHE A 309 -20.35 -1.83 -6.67
CA PHE A 309 -19.13 -1.05 -6.87
C PHE A 309 -19.32 -0.02 -7.99
N LEU A 310 -19.84 -0.43 -9.15
CA LEU A 310 -20.11 0.47 -10.27
C LEU A 310 -21.03 1.63 -9.86
N ARG A 311 -22.14 1.36 -9.17
CA ARG A 311 -23.05 2.40 -8.67
C ARG A 311 -22.36 3.36 -7.70
N SER A 312 -21.46 2.86 -6.84
CA SER A 312 -20.74 3.72 -5.91
C SER A 312 -19.76 4.67 -6.60
N LEU A 313 -19.20 4.27 -7.75
CA LEU A 313 -18.32 5.12 -8.55
C LEU A 313 -19.07 6.29 -9.20
N GLU A 314 -20.39 6.18 -9.46
CA GLU A 314 -21.19 7.27 -9.99
C GLU A 314 -21.26 8.47 -9.03
N VAL A 315 -21.21 8.24 -7.73
CA VAL A 315 -21.12 9.30 -6.72
C VAL A 315 -19.78 10.03 -6.81
N LEU A 316 -18.70 9.30 -7.07
CA LEU A 316 -17.36 9.87 -7.28
C LEU A 316 -17.27 10.66 -8.60
N ALA A 317 -18.12 10.34 -9.57
CA ALA A 317 -18.13 10.98 -10.89
C ALA A 317 -18.87 12.32 -10.92
N VAL A 318 -19.57 12.72 -9.85
CA VAL A 318 -20.31 14.00 -9.79
C VAL A 318 -19.32 15.16 -9.87
N PRO A 319 -19.43 16.05 -10.86
CA PRO A 319 -18.53 17.20 -10.98
C PRO A 319 -18.55 18.08 -9.72
N GLY A 320 -17.37 18.39 -9.20
CA GLY A 320 -17.21 19.21 -7.99
C GLY A 320 -17.45 18.49 -6.66
N ALA A 321 -17.74 17.18 -6.66
CA ALA A 321 -17.87 16.40 -5.43
C ALA A 321 -16.52 16.25 -4.69
N PHE A 322 -15.42 16.33 -5.44
CA PHE A 322 -14.03 16.23 -4.90
C PHE A 322 -13.11 17.14 -5.67
N ASN A 323 -11.98 17.50 -5.02
CA ASN A 323 -10.84 18.01 -5.76
C ASN A 323 -10.23 16.85 -6.57
N PRO A 324 -10.10 16.97 -7.92
CA PRO A 324 -9.46 15.93 -8.73
C PRO A 324 -8.04 15.57 -8.26
N GLU A 325 -7.29 16.52 -7.72
CA GLU A 325 -5.95 16.29 -7.20
C GLU A 325 -5.97 15.31 -6.00
N ASP A 326 -6.97 15.41 -5.11
CA ASP A 326 -7.08 14.51 -3.96
C ASP A 326 -7.44 13.08 -4.40
N LEU A 327 -8.28 12.94 -5.42
CA LEU A 327 -8.53 11.64 -6.03
C LEU A 327 -7.29 11.10 -6.75
N GLY A 328 -6.50 11.97 -7.39
CA GLY A 328 -5.25 11.61 -8.05
C GLY A 328 -4.18 11.07 -7.10
N LYS A 329 -4.13 11.57 -5.87
CA LYS A 329 -3.26 11.04 -4.79
C LYS A 329 -3.60 9.59 -4.42
N CYS A 330 -4.87 9.21 -4.58
CA CYS A 330 -5.36 7.86 -4.25
C CYS A 330 -5.03 6.81 -5.32
N ALA A 331 -4.48 7.20 -6.48
CA ALA A 331 -4.09 6.26 -7.53
C ALA A 331 -3.10 5.22 -6.97
N GLY A 332 -3.48 3.95 -7.04
CA GLY A 332 -2.68 2.83 -6.50
C GLY A 332 -2.95 2.48 -5.04
N SER A 333 -3.50 3.35 -4.19
CA SER A 333 -3.71 3.07 -2.77
C SER A 333 -4.96 2.22 -2.49
N ASN A 334 -6.03 2.43 -3.24
CA ASN A 334 -7.29 1.69 -3.13
C ASN A 334 -7.67 1.10 -4.49
N GLN A 335 -7.46 -0.19 -4.66
CA GLN A 335 -7.67 -0.89 -5.92
C GLN A 335 -8.81 -1.88 -5.83
N PRO A 336 -9.62 -2.05 -6.90
CA PRO A 336 -10.70 -3.04 -6.93
C PRO A 336 -10.18 -4.47 -7.15
N PHE A 337 -9.05 -4.83 -6.54
CA PHE A 337 -8.35 -6.10 -6.72
C PHE A 337 -9.26 -7.32 -6.57
N TYR A 338 -10.07 -7.34 -5.51
CA TYR A 338 -10.95 -8.49 -5.22
C TYR A 338 -12.13 -8.63 -6.19
N LEU A 339 -12.37 -7.65 -7.07
CA LEU A 339 -13.42 -7.74 -8.08
C LEU A 339 -13.14 -8.89 -9.09
N ALA A 340 -11.85 -9.15 -9.37
CA ALA A 340 -11.44 -10.27 -10.22
C ALA A 340 -11.90 -11.65 -9.69
N TYR A 341 -12.14 -11.76 -8.39
CA TYR A 341 -12.56 -12.99 -7.73
C TYR A 341 -14.09 -13.14 -7.64
N ARG A 342 -14.82 -12.19 -8.19
CA ARG A 342 -16.29 -12.21 -8.19
C ARG A 342 -16.81 -12.76 -9.52
N PRO A 343 -17.94 -13.46 -9.52
CA PRO A 343 -18.52 -14.03 -10.74
C PRO A 343 -19.04 -12.91 -11.68
N GLY A 344 -19.26 -13.27 -12.93
CA GLY A 344 -19.88 -12.40 -13.91
C GLY A 344 -18.93 -11.40 -14.58
N GLU A 345 -19.53 -10.43 -15.29
CA GLU A 345 -18.78 -9.38 -15.99
C GLU A 345 -18.33 -8.30 -15.03
N VAL A 346 -17.05 -8.00 -15.04
CA VAL A 346 -16.42 -6.97 -14.17
C VAL A 346 -15.82 -5.82 -14.96
N GLY A 347 -15.73 -5.94 -16.29
CA GLY A 347 -15.08 -4.97 -17.17
C GLY A 347 -15.67 -3.57 -17.04
N ALA A 348 -16.99 -3.44 -17.10
CA ALA A 348 -17.66 -2.14 -17.02
C ALA A 348 -17.32 -1.37 -15.72
N ALA A 349 -17.23 -2.07 -14.59
CA ALA A 349 -16.87 -1.48 -13.32
C ALA A 349 -15.39 -1.05 -13.27
N LEU A 350 -14.48 -1.87 -13.85
CA LEU A 350 -13.06 -1.55 -13.96
C LEU A 350 -12.81 -0.39 -14.93
N TRP A 351 -13.53 -0.34 -16.06
CA TRP A 351 -13.44 0.78 -17.00
C TRP A 351 -13.89 2.09 -16.37
N ARG A 352 -15.01 2.05 -15.62
CA ARG A 352 -15.50 3.24 -14.90
C ARG A 352 -14.53 3.72 -13.83
N TYR A 353 -13.90 2.78 -13.09
CA TYR A 353 -12.82 3.10 -12.17
C TYR A 353 -11.64 3.77 -12.88
N GLY A 354 -11.19 3.20 -14.00
CA GLY A 354 -10.12 3.78 -14.82
C GLY A 354 -10.44 5.17 -15.36
N ASP A 355 -11.69 5.41 -15.80
CA ASP A 355 -12.15 6.72 -16.27
C ASP A 355 -12.14 7.81 -15.19
N LEU A 356 -12.26 7.42 -13.92
CA LEU A 356 -12.16 8.34 -12.78
C LEU A 356 -10.69 8.57 -12.35
N ILE A 357 -9.92 7.48 -12.21
CA ILE A 357 -8.57 7.55 -11.65
C ILE A 357 -7.55 8.11 -12.64
N TYR A 358 -7.63 7.74 -13.93
CA TYR A 358 -6.64 8.17 -14.93
C TYR A 358 -6.56 9.70 -15.08
N PRO A 359 -7.64 10.44 -15.34
CA PRO A 359 -7.55 11.89 -15.50
C PRO A 359 -7.16 12.60 -14.19
N ALA A 360 -7.59 12.07 -13.04
CA ALA A 360 -7.23 12.60 -11.73
C ALA A 360 -5.74 12.43 -11.43
N ALA A 361 -5.19 11.23 -11.66
CA ALA A 361 -3.77 10.94 -11.52
C ALA A 361 -2.93 11.79 -12.50
N ALA A 362 -3.36 11.87 -13.77
CA ALA A 362 -2.68 12.68 -14.78
C ALA A 362 -2.66 14.18 -14.42
N ALA A 363 -3.74 14.72 -13.84
CA ALA A 363 -3.79 16.12 -13.39
C ALA A 363 -2.83 16.36 -12.20
N TYR A 364 -2.89 15.50 -11.19
CA TYR A 364 -2.05 15.61 -9.98
C TYR A 364 -0.56 15.48 -10.27
N TRP A 365 -0.17 14.48 -11.08
CA TRP A 365 1.22 14.19 -11.39
C TRP A 365 1.76 14.97 -12.60
N ARG A 366 0.94 15.81 -13.28
CA ARG A 366 1.34 16.59 -14.47
C ARG A 366 2.68 17.31 -14.32
N PRO A 367 3.02 17.97 -13.19
CA PRO A 367 4.31 18.65 -13.05
C PRO A 367 5.51 17.70 -13.08
N HIS A 368 5.28 16.41 -12.83
CA HIS A 368 6.30 15.38 -12.73
C HIS A 368 6.21 14.34 -13.85
N ALA A 369 5.14 14.33 -14.65
CA ALA A 369 4.96 13.39 -15.75
C ALA A 369 5.86 13.73 -16.94
N VAL A 370 6.35 12.71 -17.63
CA VAL A 370 7.01 12.85 -18.92
C VAL A 370 5.90 13.07 -19.96
N GLY A 371 5.98 14.12 -20.77
CA GLY A 371 5.08 14.25 -21.90
C GLY A 371 5.29 13.05 -22.84
N ALA A 372 4.20 12.41 -23.28
CA ALA A 372 4.22 11.28 -24.23
C ALA A 372 4.91 11.60 -25.58
N SER A 373 5.24 12.86 -25.80
CA SER A 373 5.95 13.41 -26.98
C SER A 373 7.49 13.41 -26.83
N ALA A 374 8.07 12.72 -25.85
CA ALA A 374 9.52 12.61 -25.79
C ALA A 374 9.98 11.85 -27.03
N GLN A 375 10.74 12.54 -27.90
CA GLN A 375 11.29 12.01 -29.14
C GLN A 375 11.84 10.60 -28.92
N ARG A 376 11.46 9.65 -29.81
CA ARG A 376 12.03 8.31 -29.87
C ARG A 376 13.55 8.41 -29.73
N SER A 377 14.09 7.63 -28.83
CA SER A 377 15.54 7.49 -28.68
C SER A 377 16.16 7.14 -30.03
N ARG A 378 17.27 7.79 -30.38
CA ARG A 378 18.08 7.44 -31.56
C ARG A 378 18.86 6.14 -31.38
N THR A 379 18.54 5.33 -30.36
CA THR A 379 19.18 4.03 -30.15
C THR A 379 18.64 3.02 -31.14
N THR A 380 19.49 2.07 -31.58
CA THR A 380 19.11 0.98 -32.48
C THR A 380 18.25 -0.08 -31.79
N ARG A 381 18.20 -0.10 -30.45
CA ARG A 381 17.41 -1.03 -29.63
C ARG A 381 16.18 -0.32 -29.04
N ILE A 382 15.09 -1.07 -28.93
CA ILE A 382 13.85 -0.64 -28.26
C ILE A 382 14.08 -0.68 -26.74
N ARG A 383 13.87 0.42 -26.04
CA ARG A 383 13.93 0.48 -24.57
C ARG A 383 12.65 -0.06 -23.97
N LEU A 384 12.73 -1.28 -23.46
CA LEU A 384 11.64 -1.98 -22.78
C LEU A 384 11.83 -1.85 -21.27
N LEU A 385 10.97 -1.07 -20.63
CA LEU A 385 10.89 -0.98 -19.18
C LEU A 385 9.87 -1.98 -18.65
N VAL A 386 10.28 -2.89 -17.79
CA VAL A 386 9.40 -3.80 -17.05
C VAL A 386 9.20 -3.22 -15.66
N VAL A 387 7.94 -3.01 -15.24
CA VAL A 387 7.59 -2.50 -13.91
C VAL A 387 6.79 -3.56 -13.15
N SER A 388 7.30 -4.05 -12.03
CA SER A 388 6.66 -5.10 -11.23
C SER A 388 7.04 -5.02 -9.74
N GLY A 389 6.07 -5.26 -8.87
CA GLY A 389 6.29 -5.47 -7.42
C GLY A 389 6.86 -6.85 -7.08
N HIS A 390 6.97 -7.75 -8.05
CA HIS A 390 7.16 -9.17 -7.83
C HIS A 390 8.40 -9.77 -8.52
N VAL A 391 9.47 -8.99 -8.71
CA VAL A 391 10.75 -9.49 -9.25
C VAL A 391 11.52 -10.26 -8.17
N ARG A 392 10.95 -11.38 -7.75
CA ARG A 392 11.41 -12.27 -6.68
C ARG A 392 10.72 -13.63 -6.83
N GLN A 393 11.00 -14.60 -5.96
CA GLN A 393 10.26 -15.87 -5.96
C GLN A 393 8.75 -15.62 -5.70
N HIS A 394 8.01 -15.53 -6.79
CA HIS A 394 6.57 -15.22 -6.82
C HIS A 394 5.96 -15.74 -8.12
N PRO A 395 4.67 -16.13 -8.15
CA PRO A 395 3.99 -16.62 -9.35
C PRO A 395 4.13 -15.71 -10.58
N VAL A 396 3.95 -14.41 -10.44
CA VAL A 396 4.12 -13.46 -11.56
C VAL A 396 5.52 -13.54 -12.16
N TRP A 397 6.53 -13.63 -11.31
CA TRP A 397 7.92 -13.78 -11.74
C TRP A 397 8.15 -15.08 -12.49
N GLU A 398 7.81 -16.22 -11.87
CA GLU A 398 8.10 -17.55 -12.40
C GLU A 398 7.30 -17.88 -13.67
N ILE A 399 6.07 -17.35 -13.76
CA ILE A 399 5.17 -17.61 -14.89
C ILE A 399 5.44 -16.66 -16.05
N ILE A 400 5.54 -15.35 -15.79
CA ILE A 400 5.52 -14.32 -16.83
C ILE A 400 6.93 -13.81 -17.11
N LEU A 401 7.66 -13.37 -16.06
CA LEU A 401 8.87 -12.58 -16.24
C LEU A 401 10.14 -13.40 -16.42
N ARG A 402 10.29 -14.48 -15.66
CA ARG A 402 11.55 -15.26 -15.61
C ARG A 402 11.98 -15.79 -16.98
N GLY A 403 11.06 -16.46 -17.66
CA GLY A 403 11.31 -17.00 -18.99
C GLY A 403 11.40 -15.90 -20.07
N MET A 404 10.63 -14.82 -19.92
CA MET A 404 10.71 -13.68 -20.83
C MET A 404 12.11 -13.05 -20.78
N LEU A 405 12.62 -12.72 -19.60
CA LEU A 405 13.95 -12.13 -19.44
C LEU A 405 15.09 -13.07 -19.88
N ASP A 406 14.87 -14.39 -19.88
CA ASP A 406 15.85 -15.36 -20.32
C ASP A 406 15.97 -15.42 -21.86
N HIS A 407 14.87 -15.17 -22.58
CA HIS A 407 14.76 -15.41 -24.03
C HIS A 407 14.59 -14.15 -24.90
N LEU A 408 14.34 -12.96 -24.32
CA LEU A 408 14.25 -11.72 -25.10
C LEU A 408 15.53 -11.44 -25.89
N ASP A 409 15.38 -11.03 -27.17
CA ASP A 409 16.46 -10.67 -28.05
C ASP A 409 17.17 -9.38 -27.61
N ARG A 410 18.36 -9.53 -27.02
CA ARG A 410 19.19 -8.42 -26.52
C ARG A 410 19.76 -7.54 -27.66
N GLY A 411 19.76 -8.02 -28.88
CA GLY A 411 20.11 -7.20 -30.03
C GLY A 411 19.06 -6.19 -30.41
N ARG A 412 17.80 -6.50 -30.13
CA ARG A 412 16.62 -5.64 -30.41
C ARG A 412 16.16 -4.82 -29.23
N PHE A 413 16.27 -5.35 -28.01
CA PHE A 413 15.75 -4.74 -26.80
C PHE A 413 16.86 -4.35 -25.82
N GLU A 414 16.77 -3.13 -25.32
CA GLU A 414 17.45 -2.69 -24.11
C GLU A 414 16.46 -2.86 -22.94
N ILE A 415 16.80 -3.73 -21.98
CA ILE A 415 15.88 -4.14 -20.94
C ILE A 415 16.18 -3.43 -19.64
N ILE A 416 15.20 -2.67 -19.17
CA ILE A 416 15.22 -1.96 -17.90
C ILE A 416 14.18 -2.61 -16.99
N VAL A 417 14.53 -2.88 -15.73
CA VAL A 417 13.59 -3.45 -14.76
C VAL A 417 13.48 -2.55 -13.55
N TYR A 418 12.24 -2.18 -13.23
CA TYR A 418 11.89 -1.52 -11.97
C TYR A 418 11.17 -2.51 -11.09
N HIS A 419 11.85 -2.94 -10.02
CA HIS A 419 11.26 -3.72 -8.95
C HIS A 419 10.73 -2.78 -7.87
N THR A 420 9.41 -2.57 -7.83
CA THR A 420 8.78 -1.63 -6.89
C THR A 420 8.79 -2.12 -5.44
N GLY A 421 8.96 -3.43 -5.21
CA GLY A 421 9.03 -4.04 -3.90
C GLY A 421 10.37 -3.89 -3.19
N SER A 422 10.38 -4.10 -1.87
CA SER A 422 11.58 -4.06 -1.01
C SER A 422 12.32 -5.40 -0.91
N THR A 423 11.63 -6.52 -1.14
CA THR A 423 12.18 -7.86 -0.97
C THR A 423 13.22 -8.17 -2.05
N SER A 424 14.37 -8.69 -1.64
CA SER A 424 15.42 -9.15 -2.54
C SER A 424 15.80 -10.59 -2.18
N ASP A 425 15.75 -11.49 -3.17
CA ASP A 425 16.13 -12.89 -3.05
C ASP A 425 17.05 -13.33 -4.19
N ALA A 426 17.31 -14.62 -4.31
CA ALA A 426 18.16 -15.17 -5.37
C ALA A 426 17.63 -14.83 -6.78
N GLU A 427 16.31 -14.81 -6.97
CA GLU A 427 15.68 -14.47 -8.26
C GLU A 427 15.82 -12.98 -8.59
N THR A 428 15.69 -12.11 -7.57
CA THR A 428 15.97 -10.67 -7.72
C THR A 428 17.42 -10.42 -8.18
N LEU A 429 18.37 -11.11 -7.55
CA LEU A 429 19.79 -11.00 -7.91
C LEU A 429 20.06 -11.56 -9.31
N TRP A 430 19.38 -12.65 -9.69
CA TRP A 430 19.46 -13.22 -11.02
C TRP A 430 18.96 -12.23 -12.09
N ALA A 431 17.82 -11.56 -11.85
CA ALA A 431 17.28 -10.54 -12.74
C ALA A 431 18.24 -9.36 -12.91
N ARG A 432 18.75 -8.84 -11.79
CA ARG A 432 19.70 -7.71 -11.77
C ARG A 432 20.96 -7.98 -12.59
N ALA A 433 21.46 -9.21 -12.58
CA ALA A 433 22.66 -9.60 -13.31
C ALA A 433 22.44 -9.74 -14.84
N ARG A 434 21.18 -9.73 -15.30
CA ARG A 434 20.81 -10.06 -16.70
C ARG A 434 20.12 -8.94 -17.46
N VAL A 435 19.88 -7.80 -16.85
CA VAL A 435 19.24 -6.66 -17.53
C VAL A 435 20.23 -5.52 -17.71
N ASP A 436 19.98 -4.65 -18.69
CA ASP A 436 20.84 -3.50 -18.96
C ASP A 436 20.81 -2.50 -17.79
N ARG A 437 19.65 -2.34 -17.12
CA ARG A 437 19.52 -1.52 -15.93
C ARG A 437 18.46 -2.11 -14.97
N PHE A 438 18.76 -2.06 -13.66
CA PHE A 438 17.88 -2.54 -12.60
C PHE A 438 17.72 -1.46 -11.52
N VAL A 439 16.47 -1.08 -11.21
CA VAL A 439 16.14 -0.14 -10.15
C VAL A 439 15.22 -0.82 -9.15
N GLN A 440 15.54 -0.73 -7.86
CA GLN A 440 14.76 -1.35 -6.79
C GLN A 440 14.17 -0.29 -5.85
N GLY A 441 12.91 -0.53 -5.44
CA GLY A 441 12.18 0.23 -4.44
C GLY A 441 12.27 -0.36 -3.02
N PRO A 442 11.38 0.07 -2.17
CA PRO A 442 10.34 1.06 -2.45
C PRO A 442 10.89 2.47 -2.63
N LYS A 443 10.23 3.27 -3.45
CA LYS A 443 10.55 4.69 -3.68
C LYS A 443 9.26 5.51 -3.68
N PRO A 444 9.31 6.80 -3.30
CA PRO A 444 8.20 7.73 -3.52
C PRO A 444 7.84 7.82 -5.00
N MET A 445 6.58 8.07 -5.31
CA MET A 445 6.08 8.16 -6.70
C MET A 445 6.89 9.15 -7.54
N LYS A 446 7.22 10.32 -6.99
CA LYS A 446 8.08 11.32 -7.67
C LYS A 446 9.43 10.73 -8.09
N ALA A 447 10.06 9.96 -7.21
CA ALA A 447 11.36 9.35 -7.53
C ALA A 447 11.25 8.31 -8.65
N TRP A 448 10.15 7.54 -8.72
CA TRP A 448 9.88 6.65 -9.85
C TRP A 448 9.70 7.42 -11.16
N LEU A 449 8.95 8.53 -11.13
CA LEU A 449 8.77 9.38 -12.31
C LEU A 449 10.07 10.03 -12.78
N ASP A 450 10.97 10.42 -11.85
CA ASP A 450 12.29 10.95 -12.19
C ASP A 450 13.20 9.88 -12.81
N GLU A 451 13.12 8.61 -12.35
CA GLU A 451 13.82 7.48 -13.01
C GLU A 451 13.30 7.24 -14.43
N ILE A 452 11.96 7.22 -14.62
CA ILE A 452 11.35 7.01 -15.96
C ILE A 452 11.72 8.16 -16.90
N ARG A 453 11.74 9.40 -16.39
CA ARG A 453 12.18 10.56 -17.19
C ARG A 453 13.64 10.46 -17.63
N ARG A 454 14.49 9.84 -16.83
CA ARG A 454 15.91 9.58 -17.16
C ARG A 454 16.03 8.49 -18.23
N ASP A 455 15.27 7.42 -18.07
CA ASP A 455 15.40 6.23 -18.90
C ASP A 455 14.67 6.37 -20.25
N LEU A 456 13.65 7.23 -20.34
CA LEU A 456 12.85 7.49 -21.54
C LEU A 456 12.47 6.19 -22.28
N PRO A 457 11.68 5.29 -21.68
CA PRO A 457 11.32 4.02 -22.31
C PRO A 457 10.44 4.22 -23.55
N ASP A 458 10.67 3.41 -24.59
CA ASP A 458 9.80 3.32 -25.77
C ASP A 458 8.53 2.53 -25.43
N VAL A 459 8.70 1.52 -24.57
CA VAL A 459 7.62 0.62 -24.11
C VAL A 459 7.71 0.41 -22.62
N ILE A 460 6.57 0.46 -21.93
CA ILE A 460 6.47 -0.03 -20.55
C ILE A 460 5.59 -1.28 -20.51
N PHE A 461 6.10 -2.33 -19.90
CA PHE A 461 5.40 -3.58 -19.68
C PHE A 461 5.09 -3.77 -18.19
N TYR A 462 3.82 -3.91 -17.89
CA TYR A 462 3.27 -4.21 -16.56
C TYR A 462 2.75 -5.66 -16.55
N PRO A 463 3.48 -6.64 -16.01
CA PRO A 463 3.03 -8.03 -15.97
C PRO A 463 1.79 -8.22 -15.09
N GLU A 464 1.61 -7.37 -14.09
CA GLU A 464 0.45 -7.30 -13.22
C GLU A 464 0.04 -5.85 -12.94
N VAL A 465 -1.23 -5.53 -13.09
CA VAL A 465 -1.83 -4.27 -12.65
C VAL A 465 -2.94 -4.59 -11.67
N GLY A 466 -2.96 -3.91 -10.52
CA GLY A 466 -3.94 -4.16 -9.46
C GLY A 466 -3.41 -4.96 -8.26
N MET A 467 -2.21 -5.55 -8.33
CA MET A 467 -1.61 -6.35 -7.26
C MET A 467 -0.61 -5.55 -6.39
N ASP A 468 0.02 -4.54 -6.95
CA ASP A 468 1.01 -3.68 -6.28
C ASP A 468 0.61 -2.21 -6.42
N PRO A 469 0.57 -1.44 -5.30
CA PRO A 469 0.15 -0.04 -5.32
C PRO A 469 0.99 0.86 -6.23
N ALA A 470 2.32 0.73 -6.18
CA ALA A 470 3.22 1.56 -6.97
C ALA A 470 3.11 1.23 -8.48
N THR A 471 3.06 -0.05 -8.84
CA THR A 471 2.84 -0.52 -10.21
C THR A 471 1.52 0.04 -10.77
N SER A 472 0.45 0.00 -9.97
CA SER A 472 -0.88 0.50 -10.40
C SER A 472 -0.94 2.01 -10.50
N ALA A 473 -0.25 2.73 -9.59
CA ALA A 473 -0.16 4.19 -9.67
C ALA A 473 0.61 4.64 -10.93
N LEU A 474 1.70 3.95 -11.28
CA LEU A 474 2.46 4.21 -12.50
C LEU A 474 1.65 3.85 -13.75
N ALA A 475 0.95 2.70 -13.74
CA ALA A 475 0.08 2.28 -14.84
C ALA A 475 -1.08 3.24 -15.09
N ALA A 476 -1.56 3.96 -14.06
CA ALA A 476 -2.58 4.99 -14.20
C ALA A 476 -2.08 6.28 -14.89
N LEU A 477 -0.84 6.34 -15.35
CA LEU A 477 -0.25 7.49 -16.04
C LEU A 477 0.23 7.10 -17.44
N ARG A 478 0.24 8.04 -18.38
CA ARG A 478 0.88 7.84 -19.70
C ARG A 478 2.37 8.22 -19.58
N LEU A 479 3.23 7.22 -19.46
CA LEU A 479 4.66 7.37 -19.15
C LEU A 479 5.58 6.93 -20.29
N ALA A 480 5.02 6.23 -21.30
CA ALA A 480 5.69 5.86 -22.53
C ALA A 480 4.72 5.92 -23.71
N PRO A 481 5.21 5.97 -24.97
CA PRO A 481 4.37 5.86 -26.15
C PRO A 481 3.50 4.59 -26.11
N LEU A 482 4.07 3.42 -25.88
CA LEU A 482 3.36 2.15 -25.78
C LEU A 482 3.36 1.62 -24.35
N GLN A 483 2.21 1.32 -23.79
CA GLN A 483 2.05 0.70 -22.47
C GLN A 483 1.25 -0.59 -22.56
N ILE A 484 1.77 -1.66 -21.96
CA ILE A 484 1.29 -3.02 -22.13
C ILE A 484 1.05 -3.65 -20.77
N ALA A 485 -0.08 -4.32 -20.59
CA ALA A 485 -0.35 -5.16 -19.43
C ALA A 485 -0.46 -6.64 -19.82
N ALA A 486 -0.32 -7.54 -18.83
CA ALA A 486 -0.50 -8.98 -19.02
C ALA A 486 -1.38 -9.58 -17.91
N TRP A 487 -1.71 -10.86 -18.09
CA TRP A 487 -2.67 -11.58 -17.25
C TRP A 487 -2.14 -12.04 -15.87
N GLY A 488 -1.04 -11.45 -15.37
CA GLY A 488 -0.62 -11.65 -13.98
C GLY A 488 -1.73 -11.30 -12.98
N HIS A 489 -2.57 -10.32 -13.33
CA HIS A 489 -3.90 -10.12 -12.78
C HIS A 489 -4.93 -10.40 -13.90
N PRO A 490 -5.71 -11.51 -13.83
CA PRO A 490 -6.38 -12.07 -15.01
C PRO A 490 -7.73 -11.41 -15.35
N VAL A 491 -7.73 -10.08 -15.42
CA VAL A 491 -8.83 -9.22 -15.88
C VAL A 491 -8.26 -7.99 -16.56
N THR A 492 -9.08 -7.29 -17.38
CA THR A 492 -8.72 -5.98 -17.93
C THR A 492 -8.21 -5.03 -16.84
N THR A 493 -7.24 -4.16 -17.15
CA THR A 493 -6.81 -3.13 -16.20
C THR A 493 -7.87 -2.05 -16.03
N GLY A 494 -8.70 -1.85 -17.04
CA GLY A 494 -9.68 -0.79 -17.12
C GLY A 494 -9.09 0.61 -17.35
N LEU A 495 -7.76 0.74 -17.42
CA LEU A 495 -7.05 2.02 -17.50
C LEU A 495 -6.95 2.52 -18.96
N PRO A 496 -7.32 3.79 -19.24
CA PRO A 496 -7.12 4.39 -20.57
C PRO A 496 -5.66 4.56 -20.98
N SER A 497 -4.75 4.45 -20.04
CA SER A 497 -3.29 4.56 -20.25
C SER A 497 -2.64 3.31 -20.80
N ILE A 498 -3.31 2.17 -20.78
CA ILE A 498 -2.78 0.89 -21.26
C ILE A 498 -3.35 0.60 -22.65
N ASP A 499 -2.46 0.32 -23.60
CA ASP A 499 -2.81 0.14 -25.02
C ASP A 499 -3.10 -1.32 -25.36
N LEU A 500 -2.27 -2.24 -24.86
CA LEU A 500 -2.35 -3.66 -25.14
C LEU A 500 -2.49 -4.49 -23.87
N PHE A 501 -3.33 -5.53 -23.95
CA PHE A 501 -3.39 -6.59 -22.96
C PHE A 501 -2.91 -7.90 -23.58
N LEU A 502 -1.86 -8.49 -23.00
CA LEU A 502 -1.29 -9.75 -23.48
C LEU A 502 -1.91 -10.94 -22.76
N SER A 503 -2.43 -11.88 -23.52
CA SER A 503 -3.01 -13.12 -23.03
C SER A 503 -2.55 -14.32 -23.89
N GLY A 504 -3.01 -15.52 -23.57
CA GLY A 504 -2.72 -16.73 -24.32
C GLY A 504 -3.88 -17.19 -25.20
N GLU A 505 -3.59 -17.78 -26.35
CA GLU A 505 -4.60 -18.39 -27.24
C GLU A 505 -5.47 -19.41 -26.49
N LEU A 506 -4.88 -20.19 -25.57
CA LEU A 506 -5.60 -21.20 -24.78
C LEU A 506 -6.37 -20.61 -23.61
N LEU A 507 -6.08 -19.36 -23.24
CA LEU A 507 -6.75 -18.66 -22.12
C LEU A 507 -7.99 -17.91 -22.56
N GLU A 508 -8.09 -17.53 -23.83
CA GLU A 508 -9.16 -16.69 -24.32
C GLU A 508 -10.20 -17.47 -25.13
N GLY A 509 -11.45 -17.24 -24.80
CA GLY A 509 -12.56 -17.76 -25.58
C GLY A 509 -12.87 -16.91 -26.80
N THR A 510 -13.81 -17.41 -27.65
CA THR A 510 -14.33 -16.65 -28.78
C THR A 510 -15.01 -15.36 -28.29
N GLY A 511 -14.67 -14.22 -28.89
CA GLY A 511 -15.25 -12.91 -28.54
C GLY A 511 -14.75 -12.35 -27.21
N ALA A 512 -13.60 -12.81 -26.68
CA ALA A 512 -13.04 -12.32 -25.45
C ALA A 512 -12.64 -10.83 -25.49
N GLU A 513 -12.43 -10.27 -26.68
CA GLU A 513 -12.06 -8.86 -26.89
C GLU A 513 -13.02 -7.88 -26.17
N GLN A 514 -14.30 -8.23 -26.12
CA GLN A 514 -15.32 -7.42 -25.45
C GLN A 514 -15.13 -7.26 -23.93
N HIS A 515 -14.28 -8.09 -23.31
CA HIS A 515 -13.99 -8.05 -21.86
C HIS A 515 -12.80 -7.15 -21.50
N TYR A 516 -12.13 -6.60 -22.53
CA TYR A 516 -10.94 -5.77 -22.37
C TYR A 516 -11.20 -4.35 -22.87
N ARG A 517 -10.68 -3.37 -22.15
CA ARG A 517 -10.59 -2.00 -22.64
C ARG A 517 -9.44 -1.85 -23.63
N GLU A 518 -8.37 -2.54 -23.33
CA GLU A 518 -7.13 -2.60 -24.09
C GLU A 518 -7.31 -3.45 -25.36
N ARG A 519 -6.50 -3.25 -26.38
CA ARG A 519 -6.45 -4.17 -27.52
C ARG A 519 -5.86 -5.51 -27.04
N LEU A 520 -6.67 -6.57 -27.08
CA LEU A 520 -6.27 -7.93 -26.68
C LEU A 520 -5.33 -8.51 -27.74
N ILE A 521 -4.17 -8.99 -27.30
CA ILE A 521 -3.19 -9.75 -28.12
C ILE A 521 -3.10 -11.17 -27.56
N ARG A 522 -3.42 -12.15 -28.39
CA ARG A 522 -3.27 -13.57 -28.05
C ARG A 522 -1.90 -14.08 -28.48
N LEU A 523 -1.11 -14.50 -27.52
CA LEU A 523 0.20 -15.14 -27.75
C LEU A 523 0.03 -16.67 -27.78
N PRO A 524 0.94 -17.42 -28.44
CA PRO A 524 0.87 -18.88 -28.51
C PRO A 524 0.76 -19.57 -27.14
N GLY A 525 -0.08 -20.59 -27.07
CA GLY A 525 -0.29 -21.40 -25.88
C GLY A 525 -0.96 -20.62 -24.76
N THR A 526 -0.35 -20.59 -23.56
CA THR A 526 -0.79 -19.78 -22.41
C THR A 526 -0.26 -18.34 -22.46
N GLY A 527 0.47 -17.96 -23.53
CA GLY A 527 0.99 -16.63 -23.73
C GLY A 527 2.20 -16.27 -22.88
N VAL A 528 2.82 -17.25 -22.24
CA VAL A 528 3.96 -17.07 -21.35
C VAL A 528 5.00 -18.19 -21.52
N CYS A 529 6.24 -17.90 -21.12
CA CYS A 529 7.32 -18.87 -21.04
C CYS A 529 7.60 -19.22 -19.58
N THR A 530 6.79 -20.11 -19.01
CA THR A 530 6.87 -20.49 -17.60
C THR A 530 8.23 -21.11 -17.27
N ARG A 531 8.89 -20.61 -16.22
CA ARG A 531 10.16 -21.07 -15.68
C ARG A 531 10.13 -21.08 -14.16
N MET A 532 9.57 -22.14 -13.59
CA MET A 532 9.58 -22.31 -12.13
C MET A 532 10.86 -23.03 -11.69
N ALA A 533 11.39 -22.63 -10.53
CA ALA A 533 12.53 -23.30 -9.94
C ALA A 533 12.14 -24.74 -9.57
N ALA A 534 12.96 -25.72 -10.01
CA ALA A 534 12.82 -27.10 -9.59
C ALA A 534 13.09 -27.20 -8.08
N GLN A 535 12.19 -27.80 -7.34
CA GLN A 535 12.32 -28.03 -5.90
C GLN A 535 12.08 -29.49 -5.57
N ALA A 536 12.92 -30.03 -4.66
CA ALA A 536 12.72 -31.37 -4.13
C ALA A 536 11.46 -31.42 -3.26
N ALA A 537 10.65 -32.47 -3.41
CA ALA A 537 9.54 -32.70 -2.49
C ALA A 537 10.09 -33.14 -1.15
N GLN A 538 9.59 -32.52 -0.06
CA GLN A 538 9.76 -33.06 1.28
C GLN A 538 8.53 -33.89 1.67
N PRO A 539 8.69 -35.05 2.32
CA PRO A 539 7.56 -35.85 2.77
C PRO A 539 6.56 -35.01 3.58
N TRP A 540 5.29 -35.15 3.25
CA TRP A 540 4.24 -34.53 4.05
C TRP A 540 3.88 -35.41 5.25
N GLU A 541 4.00 -34.86 6.46
CA GLU A 541 3.68 -35.53 7.72
C GLU A 541 2.19 -35.43 8.07
N GLY A 542 1.34 -35.76 7.14
CA GLY A 542 -0.11 -35.81 7.35
C GLY A 542 -0.62 -37.13 7.95
N PRO A 543 -1.92 -37.22 8.23
CA PRO A 543 -2.52 -38.43 8.75
C PRO A 543 -2.37 -39.58 7.78
N ARG A 544 -2.15 -40.80 8.31
CA ARG A 544 -2.06 -42.01 7.51
C ARG A 544 -3.35 -42.23 6.72
N ARG A 545 -3.17 -42.50 5.44
CA ARG A 545 -4.29 -42.77 4.54
C ARG A 545 -5.07 -44.05 4.96
N ALA A 546 -6.39 -43.90 5.12
CA ALA A 546 -7.24 -45.03 5.30
C ALA A 546 -7.45 -45.78 3.95
N ARG A 547 -7.67 -47.10 4.01
CA ARG A 547 -7.91 -47.89 2.79
C ARG A 547 -9.22 -47.45 2.13
N ASN A 548 -9.22 -47.33 0.81
CA ASN A 548 -10.39 -47.02 -0.03
C ASN A 548 -10.96 -45.60 0.17
N ILE A 549 -10.20 -44.67 0.71
CA ILE A 549 -10.56 -43.25 0.76
C ILE A 549 -9.82 -42.52 -0.34
N VAL A 550 -10.56 -41.77 -1.16
CA VAL A 550 -10.01 -40.88 -2.18
C VAL A 550 -9.75 -39.50 -1.58
N ARG A 551 -8.55 -38.96 -1.81
CA ARG A 551 -8.12 -37.63 -1.33
C ARG A 551 -8.16 -36.61 -2.45
N PHE A 552 -8.98 -35.59 -2.27
CA PHE A 552 -9.09 -34.46 -3.17
C PHE A 552 -8.26 -33.27 -2.66
N ALA A 553 -7.41 -32.71 -3.51
CA ALA A 553 -6.68 -31.49 -3.22
C ALA A 553 -7.48 -30.25 -3.63
N LEU A 554 -7.80 -29.37 -2.69
CA LEU A 554 -8.40 -28.05 -2.90
C LEU A 554 -7.38 -26.97 -2.50
N CYS A 555 -6.43 -26.70 -3.39
CA CYS A 555 -5.23 -25.91 -3.09
C CYS A 555 -5.36 -24.42 -3.45
N GLN A 556 -6.55 -23.95 -3.74
CA GLN A 556 -6.80 -22.57 -4.10
C GLN A 556 -6.90 -21.68 -2.85
N GLN A 557 -6.60 -20.39 -3.02
CA GLN A 557 -6.87 -19.40 -1.98
C GLN A 557 -8.36 -19.38 -1.64
N PRO A 558 -8.75 -19.32 -0.35
CA PRO A 558 -10.14 -19.36 0.09
C PRO A 558 -11.05 -18.33 -0.57
N ILE A 559 -10.51 -17.17 -0.93
CA ILE A 559 -11.24 -16.08 -1.60
C ILE A 559 -11.68 -16.41 -3.04
N LYS A 560 -11.14 -17.49 -3.62
CA LYS A 560 -11.46 -17.97 -4.98
C LYS A 560 -12.72 -18.83 -5.02
N PHE A 561 -13.13 -19.39 -3.88
CA PHE A 561 -14.31 -20.27 -3.79
C PHE A 561 -15.58 -19.43 -3.76
N ASP A 562 -16.35 -19.48 -4.85
CA ASP A 562 -17.66 -18.83 -4.89
C ASP A 562 -18.70 -19.71 -4.16
N PRO A 563 -19.61 -19.12 -3.38
CA PRO A 563 -20.66 -19.87 -2.68
C PRO A 563 -21.57 -20.68 -3.62
N ALA A 564 -21.74 -20.26 -4.86
CA ALA A 564 -22.55 -21.01 -5.85
C ALA A 564 -21.96 -22.38 -6.18
N ASP A 565 -20.65 -22.57 -6.01
CA ASP A 565 -19.96 -23.83 -6.32
C ASP A 565 -19.88 -24.79 -5.13
N ASP A 566 -20.28 -24.38 -3.91
CA ASP A 566 -20.25 -25.25 -2.72
C ASP A 566 -21.05 -26.54 -2.91
N VAL A 567 -22.13 -26.49 -3.69
CA VAL A 567 -22.97 -27.62 -4.04
C VAL A 567 -22.22 -28.73 -4.78
N LEU A 568 -21.14 -28.38 -5.53
CA LEU A 568 -20.35 -29.38 -6.25
C LEU A 568 -19.63 -30.31 -5.29
N LEU A 569 -19.02 -29.82 -4.22
CA LEU A 569 -18.31 -30.64 -3.23
C LEU A 569 -19.29 -31.54 -2.48
N VAL A 570 -20.47 -31.03 -2.13
CA VAL A 570 -21.54 -31.81 -1.50
C VAL A 570 -22.02 -32.95 -2.43
N ARG A 571 -22.20 -32.65 -3.71
CA ARG A 571 -22.60 -33.62 -4.70
C ARG A 571 -21.55 -34.72 -4.91
N ILE A 572 -20.27 -34.32 -5.06
CA ILE A 572 -19.15 -35.25 -5.15
C ILE A 572 -19.10 -36.16 -3.92
N ALA A 573 -19.24 -35.62 -2.72
CA ALA A 573 -19.26 -36.42 -1.49
C ALA A 573 -20.38 -37.47 -1.46
N LYS A 574 -21.59 -37.10 -1.93
CA LYS A 574 -22.72 -38.02 -2.00
C LYS A 574 -22.54 -39.14 -3.03
N GLU A 575 -21.98 -38.84 -4.18
CA GLU A 575 -21.82 -39.76 -5.29
C GLU A 575 -20.58 -40.65 -5.14
N VAL A 576 -19.51 -40.15 -4.57
CA VAL A 576 -18.26 -40.91 -4.29
C VAL A 576 -18.38 -41.77 -3.02
N GLY A 577 -19.12 -41.29 -2.01
CA GLY A 577 -19.13 -41.85 -0.67
C GLY A 577 -17.95 -41.43 0.17
N PRO A 578 -17.25 -42.32 0.90
CA PRO A 578 -16.13 -41.93 1.77
C PRO A 578 -14.97 -41.32 0.97
N CYS A 579 -14.71 -40.02 1.20
CA CYS A 579 -13.63 -39.28 0.58
C CYS A 579 -13.18 -38.13 1.48
N GLU A 580 -12.01 -37.57 1.21
CA GLU A 580 -11.42 -36.45 1.96
C GLU A 580 -11.19 -35.27 1.03
N PHE A 581 -11.71 -34.09 1.39
CA PHE A 581 -11.41 -32.80 0.73
C PHE A 581 -10.39 -32.04 1.56
N TRP A 582 -9.18 -31.91 1.06
CA TRP A 582 -8.07 -31.27 1.73
C TRP A 582 -7.95 -29.81 1.31
N LEU A 583 -8.34 -28.91 2.23
CA LEU A 583 -8.28 -27.46 2.05
C LEU A 583 -6.88 -26.95 2.44
N ALA A 584 -6.21 -26.24 1.55
CA ALA A 584 -4.96 -25.60 1.86
C ALA A 584 -5.19 -24.29 2.63
N THR A 585 -4.55 -24.14 3.79
CA THR A 585 -4.62 -22.91 4.58
C THR A 585 -3.50 -21.94 4.13
N PRO A 586 -3.82 -20.71 3.70
CA PRO A 586 -2.82 -19.73 3.33
C PRO A 586 -2.15 -19.12 4.57
N GLU A 587 -0.91 -18.63 4.41
CA GLU A 587 -0.20 -17.88 5.45
C GLU A 587 -0.93 -16.56 5.77
N LYS A 588 -1.34 -15.87 4.71
CA LYS A 588 -2.17 -14.66 4.80
C LYS A 588 -3.63 -15.01 4.56
N LEU A 589 -4.56 -14.22 5.11
CA LEU A 589 -6.01 -14.47 5.02
C LEU A 589 -6.45 -15.80 5.67
N SER A 590 -5.79 -16.23 6.74
CA SER A 590 -6.18 -17.44 7.50
C SER A 590 -7.62 -17.38 8.00
N TRP A 591 -8.15 -16.19 8.33
CA TRP A 591 -9.55 -15.98 8.68
C TRP A 591 -10.51 -16.40 7.55
N ALA A 592 -10.14 -16.21 6.27
CA ALA A 592 -10.95 -16.62 5.14
C ALA A 592 -10.98 -18.15 4.98
N ALA A 593 -9.91 -18.85 5.34
CA ALA A 593 -9.89 -20.31 5.38
C ALA A 593 -10.86 -20.86 6.42
N VAL A 594 -10.93 -20.25 7.60
CA VAL A 594 -11.90 -20.60 8.64
C VAL A 594 -13.33 -20.40 8.12
N ARG A 595 -13.61 -19.21 7.56
CA ARG A 595 -14.95 -18.93 7.00
C ARG A 595 -15.35 -19.86 5.85
N LEU A 596 -14.41 -20.21 4.97
CA LEU A 596 -14.66 -21.19 3.91
C LEU A 596 -15.04 -22.55 4.49
N ARG A 597 -14.27 -23.03 5.48
CA ARG A 597 -14.59 -24.31 6.14
C ARG A 597 -15.96 -24.27 6.80
N ASP A 598 -16.29 -23.17 7.51
CA ASP A 598 -17.60 -23.02 8.19
C ASP A 598 -18.76 -23.00 7.19
N ARG A 599 -18.61 -22.29 6.05
CA ARG A 599 -19.59 -22.23 4.96
C ARG A 599 -19.79 -23.61 4.32
N LEU A 600 -18.71 -24.31 3.96
CA LEU A 600 -18.77 -25.66 3.42
C LEU A 600 -19.37 -26.65 4.44
N ALA A 601 -18.99 -26.55 5.71
CA ALA A 601 -19.55 -27.39 6.77
C ALA A 601 -21.08 -27.19 6.92
N ALA A 602 -21.56 -25.96 6.79
CA ALA A 602 -22.99 -25.68 6.76
C ALA A 602 -23.70 -26.35 5.56
N ALA A 603 -23.09 -26.27 4.36
CA ALA A 603 -23.62 -26.91 3.16
C ALA A 603 -23.67 -28.48 3.28
N PHE A 604 -22.61 -29.08 3.85
CA PHE A 604 -22.57 -30.53 4.11
C PHE A 604 -23.63 -30.94 5.13
N ARG A 605 -23.77 -30.26 6.25
CA ARG A 605 -24.82 -30.53 7.26
C ARG A 605 -26.22 -30.40 6.66
N ALA A 606 -26.47 -29.37 5.86
CA ALA A 606 -27.77 -29.20 5.18
C ALA A 606 -28.08 -30.35 4.22
N ALA A 607 -27.05 -31.01 3.70
CA ALA A 607 -27.18 -32.18 2.84
C ALA A 607 -27.22 -33.54 3.58
N GLY A 608 -27.19 -33.53 4.93
CA GLY A 608 -27.19 -34.71 5.79
C GLY A 608 -25.82 -35.41 5.89
N LEU A 609 -24.72 -34.72 5.58
CA LEU A 609 -23.37 -35.25 5.67
C LEU A 609 -22.65 -34.66 6.91
N ASP A 610 -21.82 -35.51 7.55
CA ASP A 610 -20.96 -35.03 8.64
C ASP A 610 -19.73 -34.31 8.06
N PRO A 611 -19.59 -32.96 8.21
CA PRO A 611 -18.50 -32.23 7.60
C PRO A 611 -17.11 -32.67 8.11
N ASP A 612 -16.99 -33.15 9.35
CA ASP A 612 -15.72 -33.53 9.93
C ASP A 612 -15.19 -34.87 9.36
N ALA A 613 -16.04 -35.64 8.74
CA ALA A 613 -15.68 -36.85 7.99
C ALA A 613 -15.13 -36.55 6.59
N TYR A 614 -15.42 -35.39 6.03
CA TYR A 614 -15.07 -35.03 4.65
C TYR A 614 -14.11 -33.83 4.52
N LEU A 615 -14.26 -32.82 5.36
CA LEU A 615 -13.53 -31.54 5.21
C LEU A 615 -12.31 -31.48 6.13
N LEU A 616 -11.13 -31.59 5.55
CA LEU A 616 -9.87 -31.54 6.26
C LEU A 616 -9.09 -30.27 5.82
N ALA A 617 -8.24 -29.76 6.69
CA ALA A 617 -7.41 -28.61 6.38
C ALA A 617 -5.94 -28.90 6.70
N THR A 618 -5.03 -28.45 5.84
CA THR A 618 -3.61 -28.42 6.17
C THR A 618 -3.29 -27.10 6.88
N PRO A 619 -2.27 -27.06 7.78
CA PRO A 619 -1.65 -25.80 8.10
C PRO A 619 -1.03 -25.18 6.85
N TRP A 620 -0.55 -23.93 6.93
CA TRP A 620 0.30 -23.38 5.88
C TRP A 620 1.55 -24.25 5.71
N LEU A 621 1.86 -24.62 4.46
CA LEU A 621 2.98 -25.49 4.12
C LEU A 621 4.02 -24.70 3.32
N PRO A 622 5.31 -24.75 3.69
CA PRO A 622 6.39 -24.32 2.81
C PRO A 622 6.31 -25.07 1.46
N ARG A 623 6.83 -24.45 0.41
CA ARG A 623 6.68 -24.95 -0.97
C ARG A 623 7.10 -26.42 -1.15
N GLU A 624 8.21 -26.82 -0.52
CA GLU A 624 8.73 -28.21 -0.61
C GLU A 624 7.79 -29.22 0.05
N GLN A 625 7.22 -28.86 1.21
CA GLN A 625 6.22 -29.69 1.91
C GLN A 625 4.87 -29.69 1.17
N PHE A 626 4.51 -28.56 0.52
CA PHE A 626 3.33 -28.48 -0.32
C PHE A 626 3.43 -29.43 -1.52
N ILE A 627 4.62 -29.54 -2.12
CA ILE A 627 4.86 -30.51 -3.19
C ILE A 627 4.70 -31.94 -2.68
N GLY A 628 5.23 -32.27 -1.50
CA GLY A 628 5.03 -33.58 -0.86
C GLY A 628 3.57 -33.85 -0.49
N PHE A 629 2.83 -32.81 -0.09
CA PHE A 629 1.38 -32.91 0.11
C PHE A 629 0.65 -33.29 -1.18
N LEU A 630 1.00 -32.71 -2.33
CA LEU A 630 0.39 -33.06 -3.62
C LEU A 630 0.66 -34.53 -4.01
N ASP A 631 1.80 -35.12 -3.60
CA ASP A 631 2.09 -36.54 -3.85
C ASP A 631 1.13 -37.49 -3.14
N GLU A 632 0.61 -37.06 -1.99
CA GLU A 632 -0.33 -37.84 -1.19
C GLU A 632 -1.80 -37.67 -1.61
N MET A 633 -2.09 -36.81 -2.58
CA MET A 633 -3.43 -36.59 -3.10
C MET A 633 -3.70 -37.47 -4.34
N ASP A 634 -4.97 -37.77 -4.60
CA ASP A 634 -5.40 -38.57 -5.75
C ASP A 634 -5.85 -37.73 -6.93
N ILE A 635 -6.61 -36.68 -6.67
CA ILE A 635 -7.22 -35.81 -7.67
C ILE A 635 -7.16 -34.35 -7.17
N TYR A 636 -6.77 -33.47 -8.06
CA TYR A 636 -6.84 -32.04 -7.82
C TYR A 636 -8.13 -31.46 -8.36
N LEU A 637 -8.91 -30.79 -7.52
CA LEU A 637 -10.13 -30.11 -7.91
C LEU A 637 -9.85 -28.63 -8.10
N ASP A 638 -9.90 -28.16 -9.35
CA ASP A 638 -9.75 -26.75 -9.66
C ASP A 638 -11.02 -25.96 -9.33
N CYS A 639 -10.85 -24.72 -8.89
CA CYS A 639 -11.96 -23.88 -8.49
C CYS A 639 -12.70 -23.29 -9.71
N PRO A 640 -14.01 -23.53 -9.88
CA PRO A 640 -14.74 -23.08 -11.08
C PRO A 640 -14.81 -21.56 -11.23
N ALA A 641 -15.01 -20.85 -10.14
CA ALA A 641 -15.15 -19.38 -10.18
C ALA A 641 -13.86 -18.65 -10.55
N PHE A 642 -12.73 -19.17 -10.05
CA PHE A 642 -11.39 -18.62 -10.33
C PHE A 642 -10.34 -19.72 -10.35
N SER A 643 -9.98 -20.17 -11.53
CA SER A 643 -9.03 -21.25 -11.79
C SER A 643 -7.61 -20.92 -11.29
N GLY A 644 -6.84 -21.94 -10.93
CA GLY A 644 -5.45 -21.82 -10.52
C GLY A 644 -4.48 -22.10 -11.66
N TYR A 645 -3.44 -21.29 -11.81
CA TYR A 645 -2.33 -21.60 -12.72
C TYR A 645 -1.19 -22.29 -11.98
N THR A 646 -0.60 -21.61 -10.98
CA THR A 646 0.60 -22.09 -10.27
C THR A 646 0.40 -23.44 -9.61
N THR A 647 -0.69 -23.61 -8.86
CA THR A 647 -0.97 -24.86 -8.14
C THR A 647 -1.37 -25.98 -9.09
N ALA A 648 -2.08 -25.69 -10.19
CA ALA A 648 -2.37 -26.65 -11.25
C ALA A 648 -1.09 -27.08 -11.99
N TRP A 649 -0.19 -26.15 -12.31
CA TRP A 649 1.12 -26.45 -12.88
C TRP A 649 1.92 -27.40 -11.96
N GLN A 650 1.97 -27.10 -10.64
CA GLN A 650 2.63 -27.97 -9.66
C GLN A 650 2.00 -29.36 -9.61
N ALA A 651 0.66 -29.45 -9.63
CA ALA A 651 -0.06 -30.72 -9.66
C ALA A 651 0.28 -31.55 -10.93
N ILE A 652 0.34 -30.92 -12.10
CA ILE A 652 0.73 -31.55 -13.35
C ILE A 652 2.16 -32.13 -13.26
N HIS A 653 3.10 -31.39 -12.73
CA HIS A 653 4.48 -31.85 -12.54
C HIS A 653 4.63 -32.97 -11.52
N ARG A 654 3.64 -33.14 -10.62
CA ARG A 654 3.53 -34.33 -9.74
C ARG A 654 2.73 -35.49 -10.35
N GLY A 655 2.23 -35.30 -11.57
CA GLY A 655 1.38 -36.28 -12.24
C GLY A 655 -0.02 -36.40 -11.63
N LEU A 656 -0.44 -35.42 -10.86
CA LEU A 656 -1.74 -35.42 -10.21
C LEU A 656 -2.83 -35.06 -11.22
N PRO A 657 -3.87 -35.94 -11.43
CA PRO A 657 -4.99 -35.62 -12.29
C PRO A 657 -5.74 -34.39 -11.80
N ILE A 658 -6.11 -33.50 -12.71
CA ILE A 658 -6.83 -32.26 -12.41
C ILE A 658 -8.23 -32.36 -13.04
N VAL A 659 -9.26 -31.91 -12.33
CA VAL A 659 -10.57 -31.63 -12.91
C VAL A 659 -10.76 -30.11 -12.93
N ALA A 660 -10.97 -29.54 -14.12
CA ALA A 660 -11.20 -28.13 -14.31
C ALA A 660 -12.56 -27.89 -14.97
N LEU A 661 -13.29 -26.86 -14.50
CA LEU A 661 -14.47 -26.34 -15.18
C LEU A 661 -14.05 -25.12 -16.01
N GLU A 662 -14.19 -25.22 -17.33
CA GLU A 662 -13.88 -24.11 -18.21
C GLU A 662 -15.05 -23.13 -18.28
N GLY A 663 -14.79 -21.89 -17.91
CA GLY A 663 -15.76 -20.82 -17.98
C GLY A 663 -15.51 -19.85 -19.15
N ARG A 664 -16.27 -18.75 -19.13
CA ARG A 664 -16.26 -17.72 -20.17
C ARG A 664 -15.04 -16.81 -20.10
N TYR A 665 -14.58 -16.49 -18.89
CA TYR A 665 -13.55 -15.46 -18.65
C TYR A 665 -12.18 -16.10 -18.47
N LEU A 666 -11.11 -15.39 -18.83
CA LEU A 666 -9.72 -15.84 -18.68
C LEU A 666 -9.47 -16.47 -17.31
N ARG A 667 -9.89 -15.79 -16.22
CA ARG A 667 -9.70 -16.25 -14.85
C ARG A 667 -10.32 -17.63 -14.52
N GLN A 668 -11.22 -18.12 -15.37
CA GLN A 668 -11.88 -19.44 -15.23
C GLN A 668 -11.25 -20.51 -16.15
N ARG A 669 -10.18 -20.20 -16.87
CA ARG A 669 -9.62 -21.03 -17.93
C ARG A 669 -8.17 -21.47 -17.69
N LEU A 670 -7.55 -21.03 -16.59
CA LEU A 670 -6.12 -21.18 -16.35
C LEU A 670 -5.67 -22.64 -16.28
N ALA A 671 -6.34 -23.49 -15.48
CA ALA A 671 -6.03 -24.92 -15.39
C ALA A 671 -6.44 -25.67 -16.67
N ALA A 672 -7.58 -25.31 -17.28
CA ALA A 672 -8.01 -25.90 -18.55
C ALA A 672 -6.99 -25.65 -19.69
N ALA A 673 -6.38 -24.46 -19.75
CA ALA A 673 -5.33 -24.16 -20.71
C ALA A 673 -4.08 -25.05 -20.52
N LEU A 674 -3.66 -25.28 -19.27
CA LEU A 674 -2.56 -26.20 -18.97
C LEU A 674 -2.89 -27.65 -19.35
N LEU A 675 -4.14 -28.09 -19.08
CA LEU A 675 -4.60 -29.42 -19.46
C LEU A 675 -4.60 -29.62 -20.98
N ARG A 676 -4.98 -28.61 -21.77
CA ARG A 676 -4.86 -28.64 -23.24
C ARG A 676 -3.41 -28.75 -23.71
N GLN A 677 -2.49 -28.01 -23.10
CA GLN A 677 -1.06 -28.11 -23.46
C GLN A 677 -0.50 -29.51 -23.31
N ILE A 678 -0.98 -30.27 -22.31
CA ILE A 678 -0.55 -31.64 -22.06
C ILE A 678 -1.45 -32.71 -22.68
N GLY A 679 -2.41 -32.33 -23.54
CA GLY A 679 -3.33 -33.26 -24.21
C GLY A 679 -4.28 -33.98 -23.26
N ARG A 680 -4.77 -33.30 -22.21
CA ARG A 680 -5.70 -33.82 -21.21
C ARG A 680 -7.04 -33.12 -21.22
N GLU A 681 -7.61 -32.95 -22.39
CA GLU A 681 -8.94 -32.34 -22.57
C GLU A 681 -10.05 -33.17 -21.94
N ASP A 682 -9.82 -34.50 -21.78
CA ASP A 682 -10.71 -35.42 -21.07
C ASP A 682 -10.95 -35.08 -19.59
N GLN A 683 -10.17 -34.11 -19.04
CA GLN A 683 -10.29 -33.64 -17.68
C GLN A 683 -10.89 -32.20 -17.59
N ILE A 684 -11.38 -31.68 -18.72
CA ILE A 684 -11.99 -30.34 -18.81
C ILE A 684 -13.51 -30.51 -18.92
N ALA A 685 -14.22 -29.98 -17.94
CA ALA A 685 -15.68 -29.90 -17.94
C ALA A 685 -16.16 -28.56 -18.53
N LEU A 686 -17.36 -28.57 -19.13
CA LEU A 686 -18.05 -27.39 -19.63
C LEU A 686 -19.34 -27.09 -18.83
N SER A 687 -19.67 -27.97 -17.85
CA SER A 687 -20.80 -27.81 -16.95
C SER A 687 -20.50 -28.44 -15.59
N HIS A 688 -21.27 -28.09 -14.58
CA HIS A 688 -21.19 -28.71 -13.24
C HIS A 688 -21.45 -30.22 -13.29
N ASP A 689 -22.38 -30.70 -14.14
CA ASP A 689 -22.63 -32.11 -14.32
C ASP A 689 -21.42 -32.84 -14.91
N GLY A 690 -20.85 -32.30 -15.99
CA GLY A 690 -19.63 -32.83 -16.60
C GLY A 690 -18.43 -32.81 -15.64
N TYR A 691 -18.36 -31.83 -14.76
CA TYR A 691 -17.31 -31.75 -13.71
C TYR A 691 -17.44 -32.97 -12.77
N VAL A 692 -18.63 -33.26 -12.27
CA VAL A 692 -18.88 -34.42 -11.39
C VAL A 692 -18.65 -35.74 -12.14
N GLU A 693 -19.10 -35.86 -13.39
CA GLU A 693 -18.85 -37.05 -14.21
C GLU A 693 -17.36 -37.38 -14.39
N ILE A 694 -16.54 -36.34 -14.64
CA ILE A 694 -15.08 -36.51 -14.74
C ILE A 694 -14.49 -36.93 -13.39
N VAL A 695 -14.94 -36.33 -12.28
CA VAL A 695 -14.50 -36.73 -10.93
C VAL A 695 -14.81 -38.21 -10.69
N LEU A 696 -16.03 -38.66 -10.95
CA LEU A 696 -16.44 -40.05 -10.72
C LEU A 696 -15.64 -41.04 -11.56
N ARG A 697 -15.35 -40.69 -12.82
CA ARG A 697 -14.51 -41.52 -13.70
C ARG A 697 -13.09 -41.64 -13.13
N LEU A 698 -12.47 -40.54 -12.69
CA LEU A 698 -11.13 -40.55 -12.10
C LEU A 698 -11.09 -41.29 -10.77
N VAL A 699 -12.12 -41.17 -9.94
CA VAL A 699 -12.29 -41.95 -8.70
C VAL A 699 -12.35 -43.43 -8.99
N ALA A 700 -13.11 -43.85 -10.00
CA ALA A 700 -13.19 -45.27 -10.39
C ALA A 700 -11.80 -45.80 -10.81
N GLU A 701 -11.01 -45.03 -11.56
CA GLU A 701 -9.64 -45.41 -11.94
C GLU A 701 -8.69 -45.52 -10.72
N VAL A 702 -8.81 -44.62 -9.75
CA VAL A 702 -8.02 -44.67 -8.50
C VAL A 702 -8.36 -45.88 -7.65
N LEU A 703 -9.65 -46.23 -7.59
CA LEU A 703 -10.14 -47.35 -6.76
C LEU A 703 -9.98 -48.73 -7.42
N ALA A 704 -9.91 -48.81 -8.75
CA ALA A 704 -9.82 -50.06 -9.51
C ALA A 704 -8.58 -50.89 -9.20
N ARG A 705 -7.49 -50.29 -8.74
CA ARG A 705 -6.20 -50.93 -8.39
C ARG A 705 -5.61 -51.82 -9.50
N ASP A 706 -6.02 -51.60 -10.73
CA ASP A 706 -5.53 -52.30 -11.92
C ASP A 706 -4.28 -51.62 -12.54
N GLY A 707 -3.77 -50.56 -11.87
CA GLY A 707 -2.67 -49.77 -12.38
C GLY A 707 -3.10 -48.61 -13.28
N GLY A 708 -4.38 -48.45 -13.60
CA GLY A 708 -4.89 -47.39 -14.48
C GLY A 708 -4.63 -46.00 -13.95
N GLY A 709 -4.85 -45.79 -12.65
CA GLY A 709 -4.56 -44.51 -11.98
C GLY A 709 -3.10 -44.12 -12.03
N GLU A 710 -2.16 -45.05 -11.79
CA GLU A 710 -0.71 -44.77 -11.88
C GLU A 710 -0.26 -44.55 -13.31
N ALA A 711 -0.78 -45.32 -14.27
CA ALA A 711 -0.50 -45.10 -15.69
C ALA A 711 -0.93 -43.70 -16.16
N ARG A 712 -2.06 -43.17 -15.64
CA ARG A 712 -2.51 -41.80 -15.88
C ARG A 712 -1.54 -40.79 -15.27
N ARG A 713 -1.14 -40.98 -14.01
CA ARG A 713 -0.16 -40.12 -13.34
C ARG A 713 1.15 -40.07 -14.12
N ASP A 714 1.67 -41.19 -14.59
CA ASP A 714 2.87 -41.28 -15.40
C ASP A 714 2.73 -40.57 -16.76
N ALA A 715 1.56 -40.71 -17.39
CA ALA A 715 1.29 -40.02 -18.65
C ALA A 715 1.29 -38.47 -18.45
N ILE A 716 0.69 -37.98 -17.36
CA ILE A 716 0.71 -36.55 -17.01
C ILE A 716 2.14 -36.10 -16.73
N ARG A 717 2.94 -36.83 -15.93
CA ARG A 717 4.35 -36.49 -15.63
C ARG A 717 5.18 -36.39 -16.90
N ARG A 718 5.01 -37.34 -17.85
CA ARG A 718 5.73 -37.28 -19.13
C ARG A 718 5.35 -36.08 -19.99
N ALA A 719 4.11 -35.63 -19.92
CA ALA A 719 3.62 -34.48 -20.69
C ALA A 719 3.89 -33.13 -19.98
N ALA A 720 4.15 -33.12 -18.66
CA ALA A 720 4.35 -31.90 -17.85
C ALA A 720 5.34 -30.89 -18.46
N PRO A 721 6.50 -31.31 -19.05
CA PRO A 721 7.43 -30.35 -19.67
C PRO A 721 6.84 -29.53 -20.82
N LEU A 722 5.70 -29.93 -21.40
CA LEU A 722 5.00 -29.15 -22.42
C LEU A 722 4.41 -27.84 -21.86
N THR A 723 4.27 -27.74 -20.53
CA THR A 723 3.81 -26.51 -19.87
C THR A 723 4.92 -25.49 -19.63
N ASP A 724 6.18 -25.87 -19.90
CA ASP A 724 7.37 -25.07 -19.64
C ASP A 724 8.00 -24.53 -20.92
N GLY A 725 8.74 -23.42 -20.76
CA GLY A 725 9.71 -22.98 -21.77
C GLY A 725 9.12 -22.62 -23.14
N ASN A 726 7.90 -22.13 -23.22
CA ASN A 726 7.26 -21.73 -24.48
C ASN A 726 7.92 -20.49 -25.09
N VAL A 727 9.05 -20.68 -25.80
CA VAL A 727 9.82 -19.60 -26.43
C VAL A 727 9.02 -18.91 -27.54
N SER A 728 8.13 -19.63 -28.24
CA SER A 728 7.32 -19.03 -29.32
C SER A 728 6.40 -17.91 -28.79
N ALA A 729 5.99 -17.97 -27.52
CA ALA A 729 5.25 -16.88 -26.88
C ALA A 729 6.12 -15.61 -26.76
N ILE A 730 7.40 -15.73 -26.47
CA ILE A 730 8.32 -14.59 -26.37
C ILE A 730 8.60 -13.99 -27.75
N GLU A 731 8.84 -14.82 -28.76
CA GLU A 731 8.98 -14.34 -30.15
C GLU A 731 7.71 -13.61 -30.63
N ALA A 732 6.53 -14.11 -30.26
CA ALA A 732 5.28 -13.44 -30.59
C ALA A 732 5.09 -12.12 -29.83
N PHE A 733 5.52 -12.07 -28.54
CA PHE A 733 5.58 -10.84 -27.75
C PHE A 733 6.47 -9.78 -28.42
N GLU A 734 7.68 -10.16 -28.85
CA GLU A 734 8.59 -9.24 -29.56
C GLU A 734 7.96 -8.71 -30.84
N ARG A 735 7.37 -9.60 -31.66
CA ARG A 735 6.65 -9.19 -32.89
C ARG A 735 5.50 -8.24 -32.60
N ALA A 736 4.71 -8.48 -31.54
CA ALA A 736 3.60 -7.62 -31.16
C ALA A 736 4.06 -6.21 -30.78
N ILE A 737 5.15 -6.08 -30.01
CA ILE A 737 5.75 -4.80 -29.66
C ILE A 737 6.24 -4.06 -30.91
N ILE A 738 7.03 -4.74 -31.77
CA ILE A 738 7.61 -4.13 -32.97
C ILE A 738 6.49 -3.63 -33.90
N ALA A 739 5.44 -4.42 -34.11
CA ALA A 739 4.30 -4.04 -34.92
C ALA A 739 3.56 -2.82 -34.32
N ALA A 740 3.29 -2.83 -33.00
CA ALA A 740 2.60 -1.73 -32.34
C ALA A 740 3.38 -0.40 -32.40
N ILE A 741 4.72 -0.44 -32.32
CA ILE A 741 5.56 0.76 -32.45
C ILE A 741 5.61 1.28 -33.91
N GLN A 742 5.42 0.41 -34.91
CA GLN A 742 5.40 0.81 -36.33
C GLN A 742 4.04 1.37 -36.77
N ASP A 743 2.96 0.97 -36.10
CA ASP A 743 1.61 1.45 -36.36
C ASP A 743 1.34 2.88 -35.81
N GLU A 744 2.20 3.36 -34.87
CA GLU A 744 2.21 4.74 -34.35
C GLU A 744 3.09 5.68 -35.23
#